data_17989c1bbbb21dbf6c1f23e1fbb77395
#
_entry.id   17989c1bbbb21dbf6c1f23e1fbb77395
#
_cell.length_a   1.000
_cell.length_b   1.000
_cell.length_c   1.000
_cell.angle_alpha   90.00
_cell.angle_beta   90.00
_cell.angle_gamma   90.00
#
_symmetry.space_group_name_H-M   'P 1'
#
loop_
_entity.id
_entity.type
_entity.pdbx_description
1 polymer ?
#
loop_
_entity_poly.entity_id
_entity_poly.type
_entity_poly.pdbx_seq_one_letter_code
_entity_poly.pdbx_strand_id
1 'polypeptide(L)'
;MENLAPAGNWDALRSAVAAGADAVYLGYAAYSARAGAGNFDEQQLRDAVRFAHLHHVRVHVTVNTLIKDGEMAGVVDVLRLLSEIRVDAVLVQDLGVLRMARRCFPDLPIHASTQMAIHNATGVRFCRNQGMTRAVLARECSAAEIALAAKEGIEIEVFGHGAQCVAVSGECLFSSVVGGRSGNRGRCAQPCRLLYTYRGKTAAWLSPRDVCMRDDLPELNKAGVASIKLEGRLKRPEYVATIANSYRDAIDAMDNGHFRKADEAEMTGLRQIFSRGGFMRGYAMGAEDAGVIDPARVSHGGVKIGRVEFAAGNMARVRLERSLDDGDGLQIRTAQGDAELIYAGHDTEAGQIAVVRLRPDIRTKAGDEVYRLTSEKQLQWARSLAIPTIPADMALIAYPGKPLALTMTDGESSVTVTGDTVAPAQSRAMSEEDARRSLGKLNDTPFSLRALTVQTAGAFVPVSALNQLRREACQQLAEARVAAFTRKAGREEPADDLIYPDTPDAPSMAIVRTREQADAMQGAADLLVWYPEDFRADALESGLRDMPDGVWLQLPTVCEEKTLDLLSDFVQRNAGKLGGIVLGSVGQLGRTWNVPMGVGSGIPVMNRRAVQFLLEQGCRFVTASSELSGAELRTLMQNHPPVVVPAYGREQLMLLHHCPARTYLGLTKGHAACRMCDQHSPDALAGQTLTDRRGTVYPLLRQRLPEGCLVRLMNALPTNNIRRVRQAGYAPMMVLTTENAQEAADVRAVMDGEMRELEGTSNHWNRPVE
;
A
#
# COMPACT_ATOMS: atom_id res chain seq x y z
N MET A 1 -11.77 0.09 -16.45
CA MET A 1 -10.94 0.30 -15.22
C MET A 1 -10.92 -0.97 -14.42
N GLU A 2 -9.73 -1.47 -13.98
CA GLU A 2 -9.59 -2.71 -13.20
C GLU A 2 -10.03 -2.52 -11.75
N ASN A 3 -10.87 -3.42 -11.23
CA ASN A 3 -11.26 -3.53 -9.82
C ASN A 3 -10.30 -4.49 -9.11
N LEU A 4 -9.29 -3.96 -8.41
CA LEU A 4 -8.25 -4.75 -7.73
C LEU A 4 -8.57 -4.94 -6.25
N ALA A 5 -9.01 -6.14 -5.88
CA ALA A 5 -9.46 -6.48 -4.54
C ALA A 5 -8.35 -7.13 -3.66
N PRO A 6 -8.38 -6.91 -2.33
CA PRO A 6 -7.43 -7.55 -1.42
C PRO A 6 -7.83 -9.00 -1.13
N ALA A 7 -6.85 -9.92 -1.14
CA ALA A 7 -7.01 -11.29 -0.70
C ALA A 7 -5.99 -11.62 0.41
N GLY A 8 -6.37 -11.44 1.66
CA GLY A 8 -5.51 -11.70 2.82
C GLY A 8 -5.45 -13.17 3.22
N ASN A 9 -6.41 -13.98 2.78
CA ASN A 9 -6.53 -15.42 2.98
C ASN A 9 -7.47 -16.00 1.93
N TRP A 10 -7.70 -17.33 1.99
CA TRP A 10 -8.52 -18.06 1.03
C TRP A 10 -9.98 -17.57 0.99
N ASP A 11 -10.60 -17.31 2.13
CA ASP A 11 -12.00 -16.83 2.18
C ASP A 11 -12.15 -15.44 1.58
N ALA A 12 -11.17 -14.56 1.81
CA ALA A 12 -11.13 -13.23 1.20
C ALA A 12 -10.93 -13.31 -0.33
N LEU A 13 -10.13 -14.25 -0.83
CA LEU A 13 -9.99 -14.52 -2.26
C LEU A 13 -11.33 -14.94 -2.88
N ARG A 14 -12.01 -15.90 -2.27
CA ARG A 14 -13.33 -16.33 -2.73
C ARG A 14 -14.35 -15.20 -2.75
N SER A 15 -14.35 -14.38 -1.69
CA SER A 15 -15.23 -13.21 -1.58
C SER A 15 -14.93 -12.15 -2.65
N ALA A 16 -13.66 -11.92 -2.98
CA ALA A 16 -13.26 -11.01 -4.05
C ALA A 16 -13.77 -11.49 -5.42
N VAL A 17 -13.58 -12.77 -5.74
CA VAL A 17 -14.07 -13.38 -6.99
C VAL A 17 -15.59 -13.33 -7.05
N ALA A 18 -16.29 -13.68 -5.96
CA ALA A 18 -17.75 -13.63 -5.88
C ALA A 18 -18.30 -12.21 -6.06
N ALA A 19 -17.55 -11.20 -5.64
CA ALA A 19 -17.90 -9.79 -5.75
C ALA A 19 -17.48 -9.14 -7.10
N GLY A 20 -16.98 -9.91 -8.06
CA GLY A 20 -16.65 -9.42 -9.40
C GLY A 20 -15.34 -8.63 -9.48
N ALA A 21 -14.32 -8.99 -8.72
CA ALA A 21 -13.00 -8.42 -8.87
C ALA A 21 -12.37 -8.85 -10.21
N ASP A 22 -11.70 -7.93 -10.92
CA ASP A 22 -10.92 -8.23 -12.14
C ASP A 22 -9.54 -8.77 -11.81
N ALA A 23 -9.02 -8.37 -10.65
CA ALA A 23 -7.74 -8.82 -10.13
C ALA A 23 -7.74 -8.88 -8.61
N VAL A 24 -6.88 -9.70 -8.04
CA VAL A 24 -6.64 -9.77 -6.61
C VAL A 24 -5.17 -9.53 -6.30
N TYR A 25 -4.89 -8.86 -5.17
CA TYR A 25 -3.52 -8.81 -4.66
C TYR A 25 -3.42 -9.54 -3.32
N LEU A 26 -2.41 -10.37 -3.21
CA LEU A 26 -2.20 -11.24 -2.06
C LEU A 26 -0.70 -11.30 -1.69
N GLY A 27 -0.38 -11.95 -0.59
CA GLY A 27 0.99 -12.10 -0.11
C GLY A 27 1.36 -13.55 0.07
N TYR A 28 2.59 -13.89 -0.30
CA TYR A 28 3.25 -15.09 0.18
C TYR A 28 3.58 -14.96 1.67
N ALA A 29 3.79 -16.07 2.37
CA ALA A 29 4.07 -16.11 3.81
C ALA A 29 5.29 -15.25 4.22
N ALA A 30 6.22 -14.98 3.28
CA ALA A 30 7.41 -14.14 3.46
C ALA A 30 7.38 -12.90 2.56
N TYR A 31 8.18 -11.89 2.91
CA TYR A 31 8.50 -10.68 2.13
C TYR A 31 7.30 -9.82 1.72
N SER A 32 6.21 -9.85 2.50
CA SER A 32 5.00 -9.08 2.25
C SER A 32 4.78 -7.98 3.29
N ALA A 33 4.43 -6.77 2.85
CA ALA A 33 4.17 -5.60 3.70
C ALA A 33 2.96 -5.73 4.66
N ARG A 34 2.28 -6.85 4.68
CA ARG A 34 1.21 -7.20 5.63
C ARG A 34 1.52 -8.57 6.25
N ALA A 35 2.63 -8.65 6.98
CA ALA A 35 3.06 -9.88 7.65
C ALA A 35 2.01 -10.46 8.61
N GLY A 36 1.12 -9.63 9.18
CA GLY A 36 0.01 -10.05 10.04
C GLY A 36 -1.24 -10.54 9.31
N ALA A 37 -1.28 -10.55 7.97
CA ALA A 37 -2.35 -11.20 7.20
C ALA A 37 -2.16 -12.73 7.24
N GLY A 38 -3.21 -13.50 6.92
CA GLY A 38 -3.11 -14.97 6.83
C GLY A 38 -2.06 -15.41 5.82
N ASN A 39 -1.89 -14.61 4.72
CA ASN A 39 -1.01 -14.91 3.60
C ASN A 39 -1.17 -16.35 3.08
N PHE A 40 -0.40 -16.72 2.06
CA PHE A 40 -0.52 -18.04 1.42
C PHE A 40 0.83 -18.77 1.52
N ASP A 41 0.81 -20.04 1.89
CA ASP A 41 1.96 -20.93 1.68
C ASP A 41 2.08 -21.31 0.18
N GLU A 42 3.08 -22.10 -0.18
CA GLU A 42 3.34 -22.46 -1.57
C GLU A 42 2.14 -23.19 -2.20
N GLN A 43 1.59 -24.21 -1.53
CA GLN A 43 0.48 -25.00 -2.07
C GLN A 43 -0.78 -24.15 -2.20
N GLN A 44 -1.10 -23.40 -1.16
CA GLN A 44 -2.23 -22.49 -1.17
C GLN A 44 -2.11 -21.44 -2.28
N LEU A 45 -0.88 -20.97 -2.55
CA LEU A 45 -0.64 -19.98 -3.61
C LEU A 45 -0.85 -20.59 -5.01
N ARG A 46 -0.38 -21.83 -5.25
CA ARG A 46 -0.64 -22.58 -6.48
C ARG A 46 -2.15 -22.76 -6.71
N ASP A 47 -2.87 -23.14 -5.67
CA ASP A 47 -4.32 -23.33 -5.72
C ASP A 47 -5.06 -21.99 -5.93
N ALA A 48 -4.60 -20.92 -5.29
CA ALA A 48 -5.17 -19.58 -5.43
C ALA A 48 -5.03 -19.02 -6.85
N VAL A 49 -3.85 -19.18 -7.47
CA VAL A 49 -3.62 -18.77 -8.87
C VAL A 49 -4.52 -19.56 -9.80
N ARG A 50 -4.55 -20.91 -9.66
CA ARG A 50 -5.42 -21.76 -10.48
C ARG A 50 -6.90 -21.39 -10.34
N PHE A 51 -7.36 -21.17 -9.10
CA PHE A 51 -8.74 -20.77 -8.82
C PHE A 51 -9.08 -19.40 -9.44
N ALA A 52 -8.23 -18.40 -9.24
CA ALA A 52 -8.45 -17.08 -9.81
C ALA A 52 -8.45 -17.11 -11.35
N HIS A 53 -7.47 -17.76 -11.97
CA HIS A 53 -7.37 -17.89 -13.43
C HIS A 53 -8.56 -18.64 -14.02
N LEU A 54 -9.11 -19.66 -13.34
CA LEU A 54 -10.33 -20.33 -13.75
C LEU A 54 -11.50 -19.35 -13.92
N HIS A 55 -11.57 -18.32 -13.05
CA HIS A 55 -12.59 -17.28 -13.09
C HIS A 55 -12.16 -16.02 -13.85
N HIS A 56 -11.04 -16.05 -14.61
CA HIS A 56 -10.45 -14.92 -15.34
C HIS A 56 -10.09 -13.73 -14.44
N VAL A 57 -9.68 -14.00 -13.20
CA VAL A 57 -9.21 -13.01 -12.24
C VAL A 57 -7.69 -13.06 -12.18
N ARG A 58 -7.02 -11.91 -12.39
CA ARG A 58 -5.57 -11.80 -12.32
C ARG A 58 -5.07 -11.86 -10.87
N VAL A 59 -3.85 -12.36 -10.69
CA VAL A 59 -3.22 -12.49 -9.36
C VAL A 59 -1.92 -11.69 -9.31
N HIS A 60 -1.90 -10.67 -8.46
CA HIS A 60 -0.73 -9.84 -8.20
C HIS A 60 -0.14 -10.19 -6.82
N VAL A 61 1.11 -10.63 -6.77
CA VAL A 61 1.74 -11.08 -5.53
C VAL A 61 2.67 -10.02 -4.97
N THR A 62 2.53 -9.72 -3.67
CA THR A 62 3.37 -8.71 -3.02
C THR A 62 4.69 -9.30 -2.54
N VAL A 63 5.81 -8.80 -3.09
CA VAL A 63 7.19 -8.99 -2.62
C VAL A 63 7.73 -7.59 -2.32
N ASN A 64 7.03 -6.88 -1.44
CA ASN A 64 7.13 -5.43 -1.29
C ASN A 64 7.57 -4.97 0.10
N THR A 65 8.52 -5.68 0.67
CA THR A 65 9.27 -5.27 1.85
C THR A 65 10.71 -4.91 1.46
N LEU A 66 11.38 -4.13 2.28
CA LEU A 66 12.83 -3.98 2.21
C LEU A 66 13.50 -5.29 2.62
N ILE A 67 14.56 -5.67 1.92
CA ILE A 67 15.24 -6.96 2.05
C ILE A 67 16.66 -6.76 2.54
N LYS A 68 17.09 -7.54 3.53
CA LYS A 68 18.46 -7.58 4.02
C LYS A 68 19.29 -8.56 3.19
N ASP A 69 20.61 -8.38 3.14
CA ASP A 69 21.50 -9.24 2.34
C ASP A 69 21.29 -10.74 2.61
N GLY A 70 21.15 -11.13 3.88
CA GLY A 70 20.93 -12.53 4.26
C GLY A 70 19.60 -13.14 3.79
N GLU A 71 18.65 -12.32 3.35
CA GLU A 71 17.32 -12.75 2.88
C GLU A 71 17.25 -12.86 1.35
N MET A 72 18.22 -12.31 0.62
CA MET A 72 18.16 -12.18 -0.83
C MET A 72 18.03 -13.53 -1.56
N ALA A 73 18.69 -14.58 -1.09
CA ALA A 73 18.57 -15.91 -1.67
C ALA A 73 17.13 -16.43 -1.59
N GLY A 74 16.49 -16.30 -0.41
CA GLY A 74 15.10 -16.71 -0.23
C GLY A 74 14.12 -15.88 -1.06
N VAL A 75 14.42 -14.60 -1.32
CA VAL A 75 13.62 -13.77 -2.25
C VAL A 75 13.71 -14.30 -3.70
N VAL A 76 14.91 -14.69 -4.14
CA VAL A 76 15.09 -15.28 -5.48
C VAL A 76 14.30 -16.58 -5.62
N ASP A 77 14.27 -17.43 -4.57
CA ASP A 77 13.46 -18.65 -4.56
C ASP A 77 11.96 -18.35 -4.65
N VAL A 78 11.49 -17.32 -3.94
CA VAL A 78 10.10 -16.86 -4.06
C VAL A 78 9.81 -16.34 -5.48
N LEU A 79 10.68 -15.53 -6.07
CA LEU A 79 10.49 -15.04 -7.44
C LEU A 79 10.46 -16.18 -8.45
N ARG A 80 11.27 -17.23 -8.25
CA ARG A 80 11.25 -18.45 -9.07
C ARG A 80 9.88 -19.15 -8.98
N LEU A 81 9.39 -19.39 -7.76
CA LEU A 81 8.06 -19.95 -7.54
C LEU A 81 6.97 -19.13 -8.25
N LEU A 82 6.98 -17.79 -8.07
CA LEU A 82 5.99 -16.91 -8.69
C LEU A 82 6.06 -16.91 -10.22
N SER A 83 7.26 -17.04 -10.79
CA SER A 83 7.45 -17.20 -12.23
C SER A 83 6.92 -18.55 -12.72
N GLU A 84 7.20 -19.66 -12.01
CA GLU A 84 6.73 -21.02 -12.34
C GLU A 84 5.21 -21.13 -12.32
N ILE A 85 4.55 -20.63 -11.27
CA ILE A 85 3.08 -20.64 -11.15
C ILE A 85 2.40 -19.57 -11.99
N ARG A 86 3.20 -18.72 -12.67
CA ARG A 86 2.76 -17.76 -13.69
C ARG A 86 1.80 -16.70 -13.15
N VAL A 87 2.09 -16.16 -11.96
CA VAL A 87 1.35 -15.00 -11.46
C VAL A 87 1.38 -13.84 -12.46
N ASP A 88 0.35 -13.01 -12.47
CA ASP A 88 0.20 -11.94 -13.47
C ASP A 88 1.15 -10.77 -13.23
N ALA A 89 1.52 -10.50 -11.95
CA ALA A 89 2.56 -9.56 -11.61
C ALA A 89 3.11 -9.75 -10.19
N VAL A 90 4.29 -9.19 -9.94
CA VAL A 90 4.86 -9.01 -8.60
C VAL A 90 4.95 -7.52 -8.26
N LEU A 91 4.55 -7.15 -7.03
CA LEU A 91 4.72 -5.78 -6.52
C LEU A 91 6.03 -5.70 -5.77
N VAL A 92 6.91 -4.77 -6.15
CA VAL A 92 8.26 -4.63 -5.61
C VAL A 92 8.47 -3.25 -5.02
N GLN A 93 9.19 -3.16 -3.88
CA GLN A 93 9.67 -1.93 -3.27
C GLN A 93 11.20 -1.84 -3.32
N ASP A 94 11.89 -2.92 -2.96
CA ASP A 94 13.34 -2.98 -2.79
C ASP A 94 14.05 -2.97 -4.14
N LEU A 95 15.07 -2.08 -4.29
CA LEU A 95 15.79 -1.93 -5.56
C LEU A 95 16.69 -3.12 -5.89
N GLY A 96 17.20 -3.83 -4.87
CA GLY A 96 17.93 -5.08 -5.07
C GLY A 96 17.00 -6.19 -5.56
N VAL A 97 15.77 -6.28 -5.02
CA VAL A 97 14.73 -7.20 -5.52
C VAL A 97 14.33 -6.85 -6.95
N LEU A 98 14.14 -5.56 -7.25
CA LEU A 98 13.86 -5.11 -8.62
C LEU A 98 14.95 -5.58 -9.58
N ARG A 99 16.22 -5.33 -9.23
CA ARG A 99 17.38 -5.77 -10.04
C ARG A 99 17.38 -7.28 -10.25
N MET A 100 17.19 -8.07 -9.18
CA MET A 100 17.17 -9.52 -9.26
C MET A 100 15.99 -10.04 -10.10
N ALA A 101 14.79 -9.48 -9.91
CA ALA A 101 13.61 -9.86 -10.69
C ALA A 101 13.82 -9.59 -12.20
N ARG A 102 14.41 -8.44 -12.55
CA ARG A 102 14.70 -8.08 -13.94
C ARG A 102 15.78 -8.95 -14.57
N ARG A 103 16.80 -9.33 -13.81
CA ARG A 103 17.94 -10.13 -14.31
C ARG A 103 17.62 -11.61 -14.37
N CYS A 104 17.03 -12.16 -13.30
CA CYS A 104 16.79 -13.59 -13.21
C CYS A 104 15.45 -14.01 -13.85
N PHE A 105 14.45 -13.14 -13.88
CA PHE A 105 13.09 -13.45 -14.36
C PHE A 105 12.58 -12.35 -15.30
N PRO A 106 13.22 -12.13 -16.47
CA PRO A 106 12.96 -10.96 -17.33
C PRO A 106 11.52 -10.93 -17.87
N ASP A 107 10.84 -12.06 -17.93
CA ASP A 107 9.46 -12.17 -18.43
C ASP A 107 8.40 -12.06 -17.31
N LEU A 108 8.81 -11.93 -16.03
CA LEU A 108 7.89 -11.74 -14.89
C LEU A 108 7.46 -10.27 -14.83
N PRO A 109 6.17 -9.95 -14.98
CA PRO A 109 5.71 -8.56 -14.89
C PRO A 109 5.94 -7.98 -13.49
N ILE A 110 6.44 -6.73 -13.44
CA ILE A 110 6.77 -6.04 -12.18
C ILE A 110 5.94 -4.78 -12.09
N HIS A 111 5.26 -4.61 -10.95
CA HIS A 111 4.57 -3.39 -10.56
C HIS A 111 5.36 -2.67 -9.46
N ALA A 112 5.56 -1.36 -9.59
CA ALA A 112 6.11 -0.56 -8.50
C ALA A 112 5.11 -0.52 -7.35
N SER A 113 5.54 -0.95 -6.16
CA SER A 113 4.71 -0.83 -4.95
C SER A 113 4.54 0.63 -4.55
N THR A 114 3.41 0.99 -3.95
CA THR A 114 3.20 2.33 -3.35
C THR A 114 4.29 2.70 -2.33
N GLN A 115 4.97 1.71 -1.74
CA GLN A 115 6.07 1.94 -0.81
C GLN A 115 7.36 2.42 -1.49
N MET A 116 7.46 2.40 -2.82
CA MET A 116 8.52 3.07 -3.58
C MET A 116 8.34 4.60 -3.64
N ALA A 117 7.24 5.12 -3.10
CA ALA A 117 6.92 6.56 -3.07
C ALA A 117 6.92 7.23 -4.46
N ILE A 118 6.41 6.56 -5.48
CA ILE A 118 6.24 7.14 -6.82
C ILE A 118 5.09 8.14 -6.78
N HIS A 119 5.39 9.44 -6.99
CA HIS A 119 4.43 10.51 -6.72
C HIS A 119 4.28 11.55 -7.84
N ASN A 120 5.03 11.42 -8.95
CA ASN A 120 4.97 12.31 -10.10
C ASN A 120 5.32 11.58 -11.41
N ALA A 121 5.21 12.27 -12.55
CA ALA A 121 5.47 11.73 -13.88
C ALA A 121 6.93 11.25 -14.03
N THR A 122 7.90 12.00 -13.52
CA THR A 122 9.31 11.60 -13.54
C THR A 122 9.54 10.28 -12.83
N GLY A 123 8.86 10.03 -11.68
CA GLY A 123 8.90 8.74 -10.99
C GLY A 123 8.31 7.59 -11.81
N VAL A 124 7.22 7.84 -12.53
CA VAL A 124 6.65 6.83 -13.44
C VAL A 124 7.58 6.56 -14.63
N ARG A 125 8.24 7.59 -15.15
CA ARG A 125 9.27 7.44 -16.18
C ARG A 125 10.43 6.56 -15.72
N PHE A 126 10.88 6.73 -14.46
CA PHE A 126 11.85 5.81 -13.86
C PHE A 126 11.32 4.36 -13.89
N CYS A 127 10.09 4.11 -13.42
CA CYS A 127 9.50 2.78 -13.44
C CYS A 127 9.47 2.17 -14.85
N ARG A 128 9.03 2.93 -15.84
CA ARG A 128 9.03 2.53 -17.25
C ARG A 128 10.45 2.18 -17.75
N ASN A 129 11.43 3.02 -17.45
CA ASN A 129 12.82 2.82 -17.88
C ASN A 129 13.44 1.57 -17.23
N GLN A 130 12.97 1.20 -16.03
CA GLN A 130 13.32 -0.07 -15.38
C GLN A 130 12.47 -1.26 -15.86
N GLY A 131 11.61 -1.08 -16.88
CA GLY A 131 10.79 -2.13 -17.46
C GLY A 131 9.66 -2.63 -16.58
N MET A 132 9.21 -1.83 -15.63
CA MET A 132 7.97 -2.09 -14.90
C MET A 132 6.77 -1.82 -15.78
N THR A 133 5.69 -2.58 -15.58
CA THR A 133 4.48 -2.49 -16.39
C THR A 133 3.39 -1.64 -15.75
N ARG A 134 3.48 -1.38 -14.43
CA ARG A 134 2.52 -0.57 -13.66
C ARG A 134 3.21 0.15 -12.52
N ALA A 135 2.75 1.35 -12.19
CA ALA A 135 3.11 2.08 -10.99
C ALA A 135 1.91 2.28 -10.06
N VAL A 136 2.01 1.79 -8.81
CA VAL A 136 1.07 2.13 -7.76
C VAL A 136 1.50 3.45 -7.16
N LEU A 137 0.80 4.53 -7.48
CA LEU A 137 1.19 5.86 -7.02
C LEU A 137 1.09 6.01 -5.50
N ALA A 138 1.89 6.92 -4.98
CA ALA A 138 1.75 7.38 -3.61
C ALA A 138 0.34 7.96 -3.39
N ARG A 139 -0.20 7.76 -2.19
CA ARG A 139 -1.59 8.16 -1.86
C ARG A 139 -1.80 9.68 -1.82
N GLU A 140 -0.71 10.42 -1.84
CA GLU A 140 -0.65 11.88 -1.71
C GLU A 140 -0.73 12.60 -3.07
N CYS A 141 -0.73 11.85 -4.18
CA CYS A 141 -0.82 12.43 -5.52
C CYS A 141 -2.15 13.14 -5.75
N SER A 142 -2.08 14.36 -6.28
CA SER A 142 -3.25 15.09 -6.77
C SER A 142 -3.76 14.49 -8.10
N ALA A 143 -5.02 14.76 -8.47
CA ALA A 143 -5.56 14.33 -9.76
C ALA A 143 -4.74 14.88 -10.95
N ALA A 144 -4.15 16.06 -10.80
CA ALA A 144 -3.28 16.65 -11.80
C ALA A 144 -1.99 15.85 -11.99
N GLU A 145 -1.32 15.45 -10.88
CA GLU A 145 -0.13 14.61 -10.92
C GLU A 145 -0.44 13.21 -11.47
N ILE A 146 -1.59 12.62 -11.11
CA ILE A 146 -2.05 11.35 -11.69
C ILE A 146 -2.20 11.47 -13.21
N ALA A 147 -2.80 12.55 -13.70
CA ALA A 147 -3.00 12.78 -15.13
C ALA A 147 -1.68 13.02 -15.89
N LEU A 148 -0.67 13.60 -15.25
CA LEU A 148 0.67 13.72 -15.82
C LEU A 148 1.37 12.35 -15.85
N ALA A 149 1.31 11.61 -14.74
CA ALA A 149 1.87 10.29 -14.59
C ALA A 149 1.33 9.28 -15.62
N ALA A 150 0.02 9.33 -15.91
CA ALA A 150 -0.65 8.45 -16.87
C ALA A 150 -0.15 8.60 -18.31
N LYS A 151 0.51 9.72 -18.64
CA LYS A 151 1.08 9.96 -19.98
C LYS A 151 2.44 9.28 -20.18
N GLU A 152 3.04 8.71 -19.15
CA GLU A 152 4.37 8.11 -19.22
C GLU A 152 4.39 6.71 -19.84
N GLY A 153 3.25 6.13 -20.23
CA GLY A 153 3.15 4.94 -21.07
C GLY A 153 3.19 3.59 -20.34
N ILE A 154 3.00 3.57 -19.02
CA ILE A 154 2.71 2.37 -18.24
C ILE A 154 1.42 2.55 -17.45
N GLU A 155 0.82 1.45 -16.99
CA GLU A 155 -0.42 1.50 -16.22
C GLU A 155 -0.27 2.24 -14.89
N ILE A 156 -1.28 3.04 -14.54
CA ILE A 156 -1.36 3.74 -13.26
C ILE A 156 -2.41 3.08 -12.37
N GLU A 157 -2.01 2.76 -11.15
CA GLU A 157 -2.87 2.21 -10.10
C GLU A 157 -2.93 3.18 -8.92
N VAL A 158 -4.14 3.44 -8.41
CA VAL A 158 -4.36 4.30 -7.24
C VAL A 158 -5.23 3.61 -6.20
N PHE A 159 -5.05 3.96 -4.92
CA PHE A 159 -5.93 3.46 -3.85
C PHE A 159 -7.25 4.23 -3.88
N GLY A 160 -8.34 3.50 -4.03
CA GLY A 160 -9.70 4.06 -4.10
C GLY A 160 -10.52 3.89 -2.82
N HIS A 161 -10.19 2.91 -1.97
CA HIS A 161 -10.96 2.64 -0.76
C HIS A 161 -10.08 2.12 0.38
N GLY A 162 -10.49 2.44 1.61
CA GLY A 162 -9.95 1.84 2.83
C GLY A 162 -8.91 2.70 3.54
N ALA A 163 -8.02 2.05 4.29
CA ALA A 163 -7.11 2.74 5.21
C ALA A 163 -6.09 3.64 4.51
N GLN A 164 -6.09 4.92 4.88
CA GLN A 164 -5.04 5.87 4.51
C GLN A 164 -3.85 5.76 5.48
N CYS A 165 -2.62 5.82 4.95
CA CYS A 165 -1.45 6.09 5.75
C CYS A 165 -1.35 7.60 6.00
N VAL A 166 -0.95 8.02 7.22
CA VAL A 166 -0.75 9.43 7.54
C VAL A 166 0.58 9.96 7.04
N ALA A 167 1.61 9.11 7.06
CA ALA A 167 2.89 9.44 6.47
C ALA A 167 2.81 9.29 4.95
N VAL A 168 3.59 10.07 4.25
CA VAL A 168 3.86 9.86 2.83
C VAL A 168 4.24 8.39 2.62
N SER A 169 3.69 7.79 1.57
CA SER A 169 3.84 6.36 1.29
C SER A 169 5.32 5.96 1.26
N GLY A 170 5.70 4.97 2.07
CA GLY A 170 7.10 4.53 2.22
C GLY A 170 7.94 5.32 3.25
N GLU A 171 7.56 6.55 3.58
CA GLU A 171 8.35 7.51 4.37
C GLU A 171 7.99 7.50 5.87
N CYS A 172 7.96 6.30 6.49
CA CYS A 172 7.65 6.16 7.91
C CYS A 172 8.57 5.17 8.62
N LEU A 173 9.37 5.67 9.55
CA LEU A 173 10.24 4.91 10.45
C LEU A 173 9.73 4.90 11.91
N PHE A 174 8.56 5.50 12.20
CA PHE A 174 8.12 5.68 13.59
C PHE A 174 7.99 4.36 14.35
N SER A 175 7.33 3.38 13.74
CA SER A 175 7.15 2.07 14.37
C SER A 175 8.47 1.30 14.53
N SER A 176 9.43 1.53 13.65
CA SER A 176 10.77 0.96 13.68
C SER A 176 11.62 1.60 14.79
N VAL A 177 11.83 2.90 14.73
CA VAL A 177 12.74 3.62 15.63
C VAL A 177 12.27 3.55 17.10
N VAL A 178 10.95 3.69 17.34
CA VAL A 178 10.41 3.69 18.71
C VAL A 178 10.12 2.27 19.23
N GLY A 179 9.78 1.33 18.33
CA GLY A 179 9.31 0.00 18.74
C GLY A 179 10.04 -1.20 18.13
N GLY A 180 11.06 -1.01 17.30
CA GLY A 180 11.81 -2.10 16.65
C GLY A 180 11.04 -2.84 15.56
N ARG A 181 9.84 -2.37 15.17
CA ARG A 181 8.93 -3.01 14.23
C ARG A 181 8.84 -2.21 12.95
N SER A 182 9.57 -2.60 11.90
CA SER A 182 9.62 -1.84 10.65
C SER A 182 8.32 -1.89 9.88
N GLY A 183 7.76 -0.71 9.56
CA GLY A 183 6.61 -0.56 8.66
C GLY A 183 6.95 -0.97 7.23
N ASN A 184 8.17 -0.69 6.77
CA ASN A 184 8.70 -1.05 5.45
C ASN A 184 9.06 -2.54 5.33
N ARG A 185 9.00 -3.27 6.44
CA ARG A 185 9.16 -4.73 6.50
C ARG A 185 7.88 -5.46 6.93
N GLY A 186 6.73 -4.76 6.87
CA GLY A 186 5.41 -5.35 7.11
C GLY A 186 5.00 -5.46 8.58
N ARG A 187 5.76 -4.90 9.53
CA ARG A 187 5.57 -5.04 10.98
C ARG A 187 5.02 -3.80 11.69
N CYS A 188 4.46 -2.84 10.94
CA CYS A 188 3.97 -1.57 11.48
C CYS A 188 3.03 -1.77 12.70
N ALA A 189 3.38 -1.15 13.84
CA ALA A 189 2.57 -1.15 15.07
C ALA A 189 1.48 -0.06 15.08
N GLN A 190 1.37 0.74 14.01
CA GLN A 190 0.40 1.85 13.86
C GLN A 190 0.51 2.93 14.97
N PRO A 191 1.70 3.47 15.29
CA PRO A 191 1.83 4.51 16.30
C PRO A 191 1.01 5.77 15.97
N CYS A 192 0.73 6.03 14.69
CA CYS A 192 -0.16 7.11 14.25
C CYS A 192 -1.61 6.99 14.76
N ARG A 193 -2.01 5.82 15.25
CA ARG A 193 -3.36 5.58 15.82
C ARG A 193 -3.39 5.73 17.35
N LEU A 194 -2.33 6.28 17.95
CA LEU A 194 -2.28 6.61 19.36
C LEU A 194 -2.68 8.09 19.59
N LEU A 195 -2.95 8.41 20.86
CA LEU A 195 -3.22 9.78 21.26
C LEU A 195 -1.91 10.54 21.54
N TYR A 196 -1.85 11.77 21.09
CA TYR A 196 -0.75 12.70 21.31
C TYR A 196 -1.27 14.02 21.84
N THR A 197 -0.48 14.70 22.65
CA THR A 197 -0.77 16.07 23.09
C THR A 197 -0.11 17.06 22.12
N TYR A 198 -0.92 17.95 21.56
CA TYR A 198 -0.51 19.06 20.72
C TYR A 198 -1.13 20.34 21.26
N ARG A 199 -0.32 21.38 21.57
CA ARG A 199 -0.79 22.64 22.15
C ARG A 199 -1.74 22.45 23.34
N GLY A 200 -1.39 21.54 24.25
CA GLY A 200 -2.18 21.25 25.47
C GLY A 200 -3.44 20.42 25.26
N LYS A 201 -3.79 20.04 24.03
CA LYS A 201 -4.94 19.19 23.73
C LYS A 201 -4.49 17.77 23.32
N THR A 202 -4.96 16.77 24.04
CA THR A 202 -4.71 15.36 23.74
C THR A 202 -5.79 14.82 22.80
N ALA A 203 -5.38 14.29 21.63
CA ALA A 203 -6.26 13.74 20.62
C ALA A 203 -5.47 12.84 19.63
N ALA A 204 -6.17 12.22 18.68
CA ALA A 204 -5.58 11.36 17.64
C ALA A 204 -5.07 12.20 16.43
N TRP A 205 -4.11 13.10 16.68
CA TRP A 205 -3.62 14.08 15.69
C TRP A 205 -3.00 13.48 14.44
N LEU A 206 -2.64 12.21 14.47
CA LEU A 206 -2.03 11.46 13.35
C LEU A 206 -2.96 10.37 12.81
N SER A 207 -4.26 10.36 13.18
CA SER A 207 -5.21 9.32 12.77
C SER A 207 -6.04 9.74 11.55
N PRO A 208 -5.69 9.32 10.30
CA PRO A 208 -6.47 9.69 9.12
C PRO A 208 -7.79 8.91 9.05
N ARG A 209 -8.79 9.52 8.41
CA ARG A 209 -10.03 8.88 7.96
C ARG A 209 -9.72 7.82 6.92
N ASP A 210 -10.66 6.93 6.68
CA ASP A 210 -10.57 6.00 5.55
C ASP A 210 -10.97 6.71 4.25
N VAL A 211 -10.36 6.29 3.13
CA VAL A 211 -10.67 6.81 1.79
C VAL A 211 -11.91 6.10 1.23
N CYS A 212 -12.73 6.83 0.50
CA CYS A 212 -13.74 6.29 -0.40
C CYS A 212 -13.86 7.21 -1.63
N MET A 213 -13.36 6.75 -2.76
CA MET A 213 -13.40 7.46 -4.05
C MET A 213 -14.31 6.76 -5.07
N ARG A 214 -15.31 5.98 -4.60
CA ARG A 214 -16.28 5.29 -5.46
C ARG A 214 -17.01 6.28 -6.37
N ASP A 215 -17.40 7.41 -5.82
CA ASP A 215 -18.14 8.44 -6.55
C ASP A 215 -17.24 9.32 -7.42
N ASP A 216 -15.92 9.15 -7.33
CA ASP A 216 -14.91 9.89 -8.08
C ASP A 216 -14.30 9.04 -9.22
N LEU A 217 -14.81 7.82 -9.47
CA LEU A 217 -14.31 6.93 -10.52
C LEU A 217 -14.29 7.58 -11.91
N PRO A 218 -15.28 8.38 -12.34
CA PRO A 218 -15.22 9.05 -13.64
C PRO A 218 -14.07 10.05 -13.76
N GLU A 219 -13.77 10.79 -12.70
CA GLU A 219 -12.65 11.73 -12.65
C GLU A 219 -11.30 11.01 -12.69
N LEU A 220 -11.17 9.90 -11.96
CA LEU A 220 -9.98 9.05 -11.96
C LEU A 220 -9.78 8.37 -13.33
N ASN A 221 -10.84 7.88 -13.94
CA ASN A 221 -10.80 7.30 -15.29
C ASN A 221 -10.35 8.33 -16.32
N LYS A 222 -10.87 9.55 -16.25
CA LYS A 222 -10.45 10.68 -17.10
C LYS A 222 -8.98 11.06 -16.88
N ALA A 223 -8.48 10.93 -15.66
CA ALA A 223 -7.07 11.14 -15.34
C ALA A 223 -6.15 10.02 -15.84
N GLY A 224 -6.70 8.92 -16.39
CA GLY A 224 -5.92 7.81 -16.97
C GLY A 224 -5.59 6.70 -15.96
N VAL A 225 -6.33 6.60 -14.88
CA VAL A 225 -6.18 5.49 -13.90
C VAL A 225 -6.64 4.18 -14.55
N ALA A 226 -5.74 3.21 -14.66
CA ALA A 226 -6.02 1.89 -15.22
C ALA A 226 -6.60 0.92 -14.17
N SER A 227 -6.18 1.05 -12.91
CA SER A 227 -6.58 0.13 -11.82
C SER A 227 -6.92 0.90 -10.55
N ILE A 228 -8.06 0.56 -9.95
CA ILE A 228 -8.48 1.06 -8.64
C ILE A 228 -8.24 -0.01 -7.57
N LYS A 229 -7.36 0.29 -6.62
CA LYS A 229 -6.96 -0.64 -5.57
C LYS A 229 -7.76 -0.44 -4.29
N LEU A 230 -8.33 -1.53 -3.79
CA LEU A 230 -9.07 -1.55 -2.52
C LEU A 230 -8.13 -2.01 -1.39
N GLU A 231 -7.90 -1.16 -0.37
CA GLU A 231 -7.06 -1.55 0.78
C GLU A 231 -7.89 -2.39 1.76
N GLY A 232 -7.34 -3.56 2.17
CA GLY A 232 -8.09 -4.41 3.09
C GLY A 232 -7.54 -5.80 3.36
N ARG A 233 -6.26 -6.12 3.10
CA ARG A 233 -5.71 -7.47 3.32
C ARG A 233 -5.80 -8.01 4.76
N LEU A 234 -5.94 -7.12 5.75
CA LEU A 234 -6.17 -7.46 7.16
C LEU A 234 -7.66 -7.43 7.54
N LYS A 235 -8.55 -7.28 6.56
CA LYS A 235 -9.99 -7.21 6.78
C LYS A 235 -10.67 -8.56 6.59
N ARG A 236 -11.87 -8.69 7.15
CA ARG A 236 -12.70 -9.91 7.02
C ARG A 236 -13.18 -10.08 5.58
N PRO A 237 -13.50 -11.32 5.16
CA PRO A 237 -14.05 -11.62 3.82
C PRO A 237 -15.29 -10.78 3.48
N GLU A 238 -16.17 -10.52 4.44
CA GLU A 238 -17.39 -9.74 4.24
C GLU A 238 -17.10 -8.26 3.89
N TYR A 239 -16.00 -7.70 4.42
CA TYR A 239 -15.51 -6.37 4.01
C TYR A 239 -15.09 -6.40 2.53
N VAL A 240 -14.32 -7.42 2.14
CA VAL A 240 -13.84 -7.55 0.76
C VAL A 240 -15.02 -7.68 -0.20
N ALA A 241 -15.99 -8.56 0.13
CA ALA A 241 -17.20 -8.75 -0.66
C ALA A 241 -17.98 -7.43 -0.84
N THR A 242 -18.24 -6.73 0.26
CA THR A 242 -19.05 -5.49 0.24
C THR A 242 -18.39 -4.41 -0.60
N ILE A 243 -17.08 -4.17 -0.40
CA ILE A 243 -16.38 -3.09 -1.09
C ILE A 243 -16.15 -3.43 -2.56
N ALA A 244 -15.67 -4.65 -2.87
CA ALA A 244 -15.42 -5.05 -4.24
C ALA A 244 -16.69 -5.05 -5.10
N ASN A 245 -17.83 -5.50 -4.56
CA ASN A 245 -19.11 -5.47 -5.27
C ASN A 245 -19.56 -4.03 -5.55
N SER A 246 -19.51 -3.12 -4.56
CA SER A 246 -19.90 -1.72 -4.76
C SER A 246 -19.04 -1.02 -5.82
N TYR A 247 -17.73 -1.31 -5.86
CA TYR A 247 -16.85 -0.77 -6.90
C TYR A 247 -17.08 -1.42 -8.26
N ARG A 248 -17.36 -2.73 -8.32
CA ARG A 248 -17.74 -3.41 -9.57
C ARG A 248 -18.99 -2.78 -10.18
N ASP A 249 -20.06 -2.63 -9.39
CA ASP A 249 -21.30 -2.01 -9.85
C ASP A 249 -21.09 -0.59 -10.39
N ALA A 250 -20.24 0.18 -9.72
CA ALA A 250 -19.94 1.55 -10.13
C ALA A 250 -19.08 1.61 -11.41
N ILE A 251 -18.10 0.71 -11.57
CA ILE A 251 -17.28 0.60 -12.78
C ILE A 251 -18.14 0.15 -13.96
N ASP A 252 -18.97 -0.87 -13.79
CA ASP A 252 -19.88 -1.35 -14.84
C ASP A 252 -20.85 -0.26 -15.29
N ALA A 253 -21.43 0.47 -14.33
CA ALA A 253 -22.30 1.60 -14.63
C ALA A 253 -21.55 2.72 -15.39
N MET A 254 -20.30 2.98 -15.05
CA MET A 254 -19.46 3.97 -15.72
C MET A 254 -19.15 3.52 -17.16
N ASP A 255 -18.72 2.27 -17.34
CA ASP A 255 -18.33 1.72 -18.65
C ASP A 255 -19.54 1.62 -19.59
N ASN A 256 -20.74 1.43 -19.06
CA ASN A 256 -22.00 1.43 -19.81
C ASN A 256 -22.65 2.81 -19.95
N GLY A 257 -22.02 3.89 -19.49
CA GLY A 257 -22.47 5.28 -19.69
C GLY A 257 -23.66 5.73 -18.82
N HIS A 258 -23.97 5.01 -17.75
CA HIS A 258 -25.06 5.35 -16.81
C HIS A 258 -24.59 5.41 -15.35
N PHE A 259 -23.37 5.87 -15.14
CA PHE A 259 -22.81 6.07 -13.81
C PHE A 259 -23.70 6.96 -12.93
N ARG A 260 -23.88 6.52 -11.69
CA ARG A 260 -24.53 7.31 -10.62
C ARG A 260 -23.66 7.29 -9.36
N LYS A 261 -23.72 8.37 -8.62
CA LYS A 261 -23.15 8.41 -7.28
C LYS A 261 -23.91 7.46 -6.35
N ALA A 262 -23.22 6.98 -5.31
CA ALA A 262 -23.85 6.19 -4.26
C ALA A 262 -24.98 6.99 -3.60
N ASP A 263 -26.11 6.34 -3.39
CA ASP A 263 -27.14 6.90 -2.54
C ASP A 263 -26.76 6.78 -1.04
N GLU A 264 -27.60 7.35 -0.16
CA GLU A 264 -27.31 7.33 1.29
C GLU A 264 -27.33 5.91 1.87
N ALA A 265 -28.11 4.99 1.30
CA ALA A 265 -28.16 3.60 1.76
C ALA A 265 -26.87 2.85 1.41
N GLU A 266 -26.40 2.96 0.16
CA GLU A 266 -25.11 2.40 -0.29
C GLU A 266 -23.95 2.99 0.52
N MET A 267 -23.90 4.32 0.66
CA MET A 267 -22.85 4.97 1.42
C MET A 267 -22.88 4.59 2.92
N THR A 268 -24.08 4.39 3.48
CA THR A 268 -24.25 3.87 4.83
C THR A 268 -23.73 2.45 4.95
N GLY A 269 -24.00 1.57 3.96
CA GLY A 269 -23.46 0.20 3.91
C GLY A 269 -21.94 0.17 3.89
N LEU A 270 -21.30 1.04 3.09
CA LEU A 270 -19.85 1.17 3.04
C LEU A 270 -19.26 1.65 4.39
N ARG A 271 -19.90 2.64 5.04
CA ARG A 271 -19.47 3.11 6.38
C ARG A 271 -19.68 2.03 7.44
N GLN A 272 -20.77 1.27 7.33
CA GLN A 272 -21.16 0.23 8.28
C GLN A 272 -20.17 -0.92 8.31
N ILE A 273 -19.70 -1.38 7.14
CA ILE A 273 -18.77 -2.51 7.10
C ILE A 273 -17.41 -2.14 7.71
N PHE A 274 -16.92 -0.93 7.48
CA PHE A 274 -15.77 -0.35 8.19
C PHE A 274 -15.52 1.12 7.79
N SER A 275 -15.43 2.02 8.76
CA SER A 275 -14.88 3.37 8.56
C SER A 275 -14.35 3.95 9.88
N ARG A 276 -13.25 4.74 9.81
CA ARG A 276 -12.72 5.51 10.93
C ARG A 276 -13.11 6.98 10.77
N GLY A 277 -14.03 7.46 11.58
CA GLY A 277 -14.46 8.86 11.54
C GLY A 277 -15.18 9.28 10.25
N GLY A 278 -15.75 8.32 9.49
CA GLY A 278 -16.31 8.54 8.17
C GLY A 278 -15.27 8.41 7.05
N PHE A 279 -15.68 8.83 5.85
CA PHE A 279 -14.83 8.78 4.66
C PHE A 279 -14.29 10.15 4.26
N MET A 280 -13.11 10.16 3.63
CA MET A 280 -12.58 11.27 2.85
C MET A 280 -12.44 10.86 1.38
N ARG A 281 -12.39 11.85 0.49
CA ARG A 281 -12.20 11.64 -0.95
C ARG A 281 -10.72 11.45 -1.37
N GLY A 282 -9.77 11.38 -0.40
CA GLY A 282 -8.33 11.32 -0.66
C GLY A 282 -7.71 12.63 -1.13
N TYR A 283 -6.39 12.69 -1.14
CA TYR A 283 -5.62 13.84 -1.64
C TYR A 283 -5.87 14.07 -3.13
N ALA A 284 -6.08 13.01 -3.90
CA ALA A 284 -6.41 13.09 -5.32
C ALA A 284 -7.61 13.99 -5.59
N MET A 285 -8.58 14.03 -4.69
CA MET A 285 -9.78 14.86 -4.78
C MET A 285 -9.73 16.09 -3.85
N GLY A 286 -8.52 16.53 -3.47
CA GLY A 286 -8.30 17.77 -2.75
C GLY A 286 -8.63 17.73 -1.25
N ALA A 287 -8.57 16.56 -0.61
CA ALA A 287 -8.66 16.49 0.85
C ALA A 287 -7.39 17.05 1.51
N GLU A 288 -7.54 17.94 2.49
CA GLU A 288 -6.44 18.58 3.20
C GLU A 288 -6.65 18.56 4.72
N ASP A 289 -5.57 18.45 5.49
CA ASP A 289 -5.46 18.71 6.92
C ASP A 289 -6.61 18.12 7.78
N ALA A 290 -7.51 18.95 8.31
CA ALA A 290 -8.66 18.50 9.10
C ALA A 290 -9.70 17.70 8.29
N GLY A 291 -9.67 17.77 6.96
CA GLY A 291 -10.44 16.87 6.07
C GLY A 291 -9.84 15.46 5.99
N VAL A 292 -8.53 15.33 6.25
CA VAL A 292 -7.81 14.05 6.24
C VAL A 292 -7.83 13.38 7.61
N ILE A 293 -7.57 14.15 8.68
CA ILE A 293 -7.43 13.65 10.04
C ILE A 293 -8.76 13.68 10.80
N ASP A 294 -9.03 12.63 11.58
CA ASP A 294 -10.09 12.65 12.60
C ASP A 294 -9.46 12.56 14.00
N PRO A 295 -9.32 13.69 14.70
CA PRO A 295 -8.74 13.70 16.04
C PRO A 295 -9.55 12.93 17.09
N ALA A 296 -10.82 12.61 16.82
CA ALA A 296 -11.70 11.94 17.76
C ALA A 296 -11.68 10.40 17.66
N ARG A 297 -11.17 9.84 16.54
CA ARG A 297 -11.31 8.40 16.27
C ARG A 297 -10.01 7.75 15.80
N VAL A 298 -9.78 6.55 16.38
CA VAL A 298 -8.63 5.70 16.01
C VAL A 298 -9.06 4.34 15.45
N SER A 299 -10.30 3.93 15.73
CA SER A 299 -10.88 2.64 15.35
C SER A 299 -12.17 2.82 14.55
N HIS A 300 -12.83 1.70 14.21
CA HIS A 300 -14.12 1.71 13.54
C HIS A 300 -15.16 2.55 14.32
N GLY A 301 -15.80 3.47 13.63
CA GLY A 301 -16.77 4.40 14.24
C GLY A 301 -18.21 3.90 14.23
N GLY A 302 -18.52 2.91 13.40
CA GLY A 302 -19.90 2.46 13.17
C GLY A 302 -20.80 3.51 12.53
N VAL A 303 -22.07 3.23 12.48
CA VAL A 303 -23.14 4.12 11.99
C VAL A 303 -24.07 4.45 13.14
N LYS A 304 -24.31 5.75 13.37
CA LYS A 304 -25.28 6.16 14.37
C LYS A 304 -26.68 5.66 13.99
N ILE A 305 -27.33 4.95 14.93
CA ILE A 305 -28.65 4.39 14.73
C ILE A 305 -29.72 4.97 15.66
N GLY A 306 -29.34 5.75 16.66
CA GLY A 306 -30.29 6.37 17.57
C GLY A 306 -29.68 6.94 18.84
N ARG A 307 -30.58 7.18 19.81
CA ARG A 307 -30.18 7.69 21.14
C ARG A 307 -30.97 6.95 22.24
N VAL A 308 -30.33 6.78 23.37
CA VAL A 308 -30.98 6.30 24.59
C VAL A 308 -32.05 7.30 25.02
N GLU A 309 -33.30 6.89 25.11
CA GLU A 309 -34.42 7.70 25.59
C GLU A 309 -34.59 7.54 27.10
N PHE A 310 -34.39 6.32 27.59
CA PHE A 310 -34.51 5.96 29.01
C PHE A 310 -33.64 4.74 29.32
N ALA A 311 -33.05 4.71 30.49
CA ALA A 311 -32.30 3.52 30.97
C ALA A 311 -32.63 3.28 32.45
N ALA A 312 -32.89 2.03 32.80
CA ALA A 312 -33.11 1.57 34.17
C ALA A 312 -32.69 0.10 34.33
N GLY A 313 -31.96 -0.18 35.42
CA GLY A 313 -31.47 -1.53 35.70
C GLY A 313 -30.53 -2.02 34.57
N ASN A 314 -30.92 -3.16 33.98
CA ASN A 314 -30.20 -3.80 32.89
C ASN A 314 -30.84 -3.59 31.51
N MET A 315 -31.61 -2.51 31.33
CA MET A 315 -32.34 -2.24 30.11
C MET A 315 -32.23 -0.77 29.70
N ALA A 316 -32.07 -0.53 28.40
CA ALA A 316 -32.17 0.80 27.79
C ALA A 316 -33.26 0.80 26.69
N ARG A 317 -34.04 1.86 26.64
CA ARG A 317 -34.97 2.15 25.53
C ARG A 317 -34.24 3.10 24.58
N VAL A 318 -34.06 2.67 23.36
CA VAL A 318 -33.35 3.42 22.32
C VAL A 318 -34.35 3.88 21.26
N ARG A 319 -34.45 5.19 21.05
CA ARG A 319 -35.21 5.75 19.92
C ARG A 319 -34.35 5.63 18.68
N LEU A 320 -34.83 4.87 17.71
CA LEU A 320 -34.11 4.56 16.49
C LEU A 320 -34.27 5.66 15.44
N GLU A 321 -33.15 6.06 14.86
CA GLU A 321 -33.06 6.90 13.66
C GLU A 321 -32.87 6.01 12.39
N ARG A 322 -32.46 4.75 12.56
CA ARG A 322 -32.29 3.71 11.53
C ARG A 322 -32.75 2.36 12.08
N SER A 323 -33.07 1.42 11.20
CA SER A 323 -33.47 0.06 11.61
C SER A 323 -32.37 -0.65 12.42
N LEU A 324 -32.77 -1.57 13.28
CA LEU A 324 -31.94 -2.40 14.13
C LEU A 324 -32.41 -3.85 14.02
N ASP A 325 -31.53 -4.75 13.62
CA ASP A 325 -31.80 -6.16 13.40
C ASP A 325 -31.21 -7.03 14.53
N ASP A 326 -31.82 -8.20 14.79
CA ASP A 326 -31.28 -9.16 15.75
C ASP A 326 -29.85 -9.58 15.37
N GLY A 327 -28.95 -9.67 16.35
CA GLY A 327 -27.54 -9.97 16.12
C GLY A 327 -26.63 -8.77 15.79
N ASP A 328 -27.20 -7.57 15.59
CA ASP A 328 -26.40 -6.36 15.34
C ASP A 328 -25.45 -6.05 16.50
N GLY A 329 -24.19 -5.74 16.19
CA GLY A 329 -23.22 -5.28 17.19
C GLY A 329 -23.38 -3.79 17.44
N LEU A 330 -23.61 -3.40 18.69
CA LEU A 330 -23.86 -2.04 19.12
C LEU A 330 -22.74 -1.46 19.96
N GLN A 331 -22.58 -0.14 19.89
CA GLN A 331 -21.75 0.66 20.78
C GLN A 331 -22.61 1.81 21.33
N ILE A 332 -22.74 1.89 22.66
CA ILE A 332 -23.34 3.03 23.35
C ILE A 332 -22.20 3.94 23.81
N ARG A 333 -22.20 5.19 23.38
CA ARG A 333 -21.18 6.18 23.72
C ARG A 333 -21.62 6.96 24.97
N THR A 334 -20.92 6.72 26.06
CA THR A 334 -21.24 7.29 27.35
C THR A 334 -20.13 8.21 27.86
N ALA A 335 -20.41 9.03 28.85
CA ALA A 335 -19.42 9.92 29.48
C ALA A 335 -18.29 9.15 30.19
N GLN A 336 -18.53 7.86 30.56
CA GLN A 336 -17.54 7.00 31.21
C GLN A 336 -16.72 6.19 30.19
N GLY A 337 -17.04 6.26 28.90
CA GLY A 337 -16.41 5.51 27.82
C GLY A 337 -17.43 4.76 26.96
N ASP A 338 -16.95 4.17 25.89
CA ASP A 338 -17.76 3.43 24.94
C ASP A 338 -18.06 2.01 25.45
N ALA A 339 -19.33 1.59 25.40
CA ALA A 339 -19.78 0.26 25.83
C ALA A 339 -20.29 -0.54 24.63
N GLU A 340 -19.74 -1.75 24.42
CA GLU A 340 -20.09 -2.60 23.27
C GLU A 340 -20.94 -3.78 23.73
N LEU A 341 -21.92 -4.16 22.91
CA LEU A 341 -22.84 -5.29 23.14
C LEU A 341 -23.39 -5.80 21.81
N ILE A 342 -23.96 -7.02 21.85
CA ILE A 342 -24.75 -7.57 20.74
C ILE A 342 -26.22 -7.35 21.06
N TYR A 343 -26.98 -6.86 20.10
CA TYR A 343 -28.43 -6.74 20.23
C TYR A 343 -29.07 -8.13 20.13
N ALA A 344 -29.87 -8.45 21.09
CA ALA A 344 -30.71 -9.65 21.11
C ALA A 344 -32.17 -9.21 21.32
N GLY A 345 -32.94 -9.13 20.26
CA GLY A 345 -34.30 -8.62 20.28
C GLY A 345 -34.98 -8.78 18.93
N HIS A 346 -36.13 -8.18 18.77
CA HIS A 346 -36.88 -8.21 17.52
C HIS A 346 -36.37 -7.12 16.58
N ASP A 347 -36.37 -7.40 15.28
CA ASP A 347 -36.10 -6.40 14.25
C ASP A 347 -37.04 -5.20 14.46
N THR A 348 -36.43 -4.01 14.51
CA THR A 348 -37.12 -2.79 14.88
C THR A 348 -36.82 -1.70 13.85
N GLU A 349 -37.88 -1.11 13.29
CA GLU A 349 -37.74 -0.10 12.23
C GLU A 349 -37.35 1.29 12.76
N ALA A 350 -36.80 2.12 11.84
CA ALA A 350 -36.53 3.52 12.12
C ALA A 350 -37.77 4.26 12.66
N GLY A 351 -37.56 5.17 13.62
CA GLY A 351 -38.65 5.90 14.29
C GLY A 351 -39.30 5.16 15.48
N GLN A 352 -39.05 3.88 15.63
CA GLN A 352 -39.57 3.07 16.75
C GLN A 352 -38.59 3.07 17.94
N ILE A 353 -39.01 2.44 19.04
CA ILE A 353 -38.20 2.26 20.24
C ILE A 353 -37.79 0.80 20.35
N ALA A 354 -36.48 0.55 20.29
CA ALA A 354 -35.88 -0.74 20.60
C ALA A 354 -35.58 -0.85 22.09
N VAL A 355 -35.75 -2.04 22.65
CA VAL A 355 -35.35 -2.35 24.03
C VAL A 355 -34.03 -3.13 23.98
N VAL A 356 -32.99 -2.50 24.48
CA VAL A 356 -31.65 -3.06 24.48
C VAL A 356 -31.28 -3.57 25.89
N ARG A 357 -30.92 -4.85 25.98
CA ARG A 357 -30.49 -5.45 27.24
C ARG A 357 -29.02 -5.10 27.49
N LEU A 358 -28.76 -4.44 28.61
CA LEU A 358 -27.42 -4.02 29.01
C LEU A 358 -26.70 -5.10 29.84
N ARG A 359 -25.41 -5.20 29.69
CA ARG A 359 -24.58 -5.97 30.65
C ARG A 359 -24.47 -5.21 31.98
N PRO A 360 -24.20 -5.90 33.11
CA PRO A 360 -24.12 -5.27 34.44
C PRO A 360 -23.06 -4.16 34.57
N ASP A 361 -22.03 -4.19 33.73
CA ASP A 361 -20.92 -3.24 33.69
C ASP A 361 -21.26 -1.96 32.89
N ILE A 362 -22.30 -1.97 32.08
CA ILE A 362 -22.68 -0.84 31.23
C ILE A 362 -23.56 0.15 32.02
N ARG A 363 -23.13 1.41 32.03
CA ARG A 363 -23.90 2.54 32.58
C ARG A 363 -24.20 3.52 31.47
N THR A 364 -25.48 3.74 31.21
CA THR A 364 -25.96 4.69 30.19
C THR A 364 -27.12 5.53 30.72
N LYS A 365 -27.35 6.66 30.11
CA LYS A 365 -28.41 7.61 30.46
C LYS A 365 -29.13 8.15 29.22
N ALA A 366 -30.25 8.79 29.42
CA ALA A 366 -30.98 9.48 28.35
C ALA A 366 -30.06 10.49 27.65
N GLY A 367 -30.08 10.49 26.31
CA GLY A 367 -29.26 11.33 25.45
C GLY A 367 -27.96 10.66 24.93
N ASP A 368 -27.48 9.56 25.53
CA ASP A 368 -26.33 8.84 25.05
C ASP A 368 -26.57 8.29 23.63
N GLU A 369 -25.58 8.42 22.76
CA GLU A 369 -25.71 8.01 21.37
C GLU A 369 -25.44 6.52 21.19
N VAL A 370 -26.24 5.88 20.32
CA VAL A 370 -26.13 4.46 19.98
C VAL A 370 -25.66 4.32 18.54
N TYR A 371 -24.59 3.56 18.36
CA TYR A 371 -23.98 3.26 17.06
C TYR A 371 -24.06 1.76 16.80
N ARG A 372 -24.32 1.39 15.55
CA ARG A 372 -24.17 0.04 15.06
C ARG A 372 -22.76 -0.14 14.53
N LEU A 373 -21.97 -1.01 15.15
CA LEU A 373 -20.63 -1.38 14.71
C LEU A 373 -20.67 -2.48 13.65
N THR A 374 -21.63 -3.40 13.76
CA THR A 374 -21.76 -4.55 12.86
C THR A 374 -23.24 -4.75 12.51
N SER A 375 -23.55 -4.84 11.24
CA SER A 375 -24.89 -5.22 10.78
C SER A 375 -24.88 -6.71 10.42
N GLU A 376 -25.64 -7.53 11.15
CA GLU A 376 -25.72 -8.96 10.89
C GLU A 376 -26.32 -9.24 9.52
N LYS A 377 -27.36 -8.50 9.13
CA LYS A 377 -27.96 -8.58 7.81
C LYS A 377 -26.99 -8.31 6.66
N GLN A 378 -26.12 -7.31 6.83
CA GLN A 378 -25.06 -7.02 5.84
C GLN A 378 -24.02 -8.14 5.80
N LEU A 379 -23.63 -8.70 6.94
CA LEU A 379 -22.69 -9.82 6.98
C LEU A 379 -23.28 -11.07 6.32
N GLN A 380 -24.56 -11.38 6.59
CA GLN A 380 -25.25 -12.51 5.96
C GLN A 380 -25.34 -12.33 4.46
N TRP A 381 -25.68 -11.12 3.98
CA TRP A 381 -25.67 -10.81 2.55
C TRP A 381 -24.28 -11.06 1.94
N ALA A 382 -23.23 -10.53 2.54
CA ALA A 382 -21.87 -10.69 2.03
C ALA A 382 -21.42 -12.17 1.97
N ARG A 383 -21.84 -12.98 2.97
CA ARG A 383 -21.58 -14.43 3.00
C ARG A 383 -22.43 -15.20 1.99
N SER A 384 -23.58 -14.69 1.59
CA SER A 384 -24.46 -15.32 0.61
C SER A 384 -24.05 -15.11 -0.84
N LEU A 385 -23.07 -14.22 -1.11
CA LEU A 385 -22.56 -14.02 -2.46
C LEU A 385 -21.94 -15.32 -3.00
N ALA A 386 -22.56 -15.83 -4.03
CA ALA A 386 -22.07 -17.03 -4.72
C ALA A 386 -21.00 -16.66 -5.76
N ILE A 387 -19.99 -17.51 -5.88
CA ILE A 387 -19.05 -17.41 -7.00
C ILE A 387 -19.83 -17.66 -8.28
N PRO A 388 -19.77 -16.78 -9.29
CA PRO A 388 -20.48 -16.96 -10.55
C PRO A 388 -20.06 -18.28 -11.22
N THR A 389 -21.05 -19.08 -11.62
CA THR A 389 -20.79 -20.26 -12.45
C THR A 389 -20.45 -19.82 -13.87
N ILE A 390 -19.62 -20.61 -14.53
CA ILE A 390 -19.18 -20.37 -15.92
C ILE A 390 -20.18 -21.02 -16.85
N PRO A 391 -20.96 -20.26 -17.66
CA PRO A 391 -21.91 -20.82 -18.59
C PRO A 391 -21.20 -21.64 -19.68
N ALA A 392 -21.60 -22.89 -19.89
CA ALA A 392 -21.01 -23.75 -20.90
C ALA A 392 -22.07 -24.41 -21.77
N ASP A 393 -21.78 -24.55 -23.06
CA ASP A 393 -22.55 -25.32 -24.01
C ASP A 393 -21.99 -26.75 -24.14
N MET A 394 -22.87 -27.72 -24.33
CA MET A 394 -22.50 -29.12 -24.55
C MET A 394 -23.08 -29.63 -25.84
N ALA A 395 -22.32 -30.45 -26.56
CA ALA A 395 -22.76 -31.19 -27.72
C ALA A 395 -22.42 -32.68 -27.56
N LEU A 396 -23.42 -33.54 -27.46
CA LEU A 396 -23.27 -34.99 -27.36
C LEU A 396 -23.54 -35.66 -28.72
N ILE A 397 -22.62 -36.53 -29.15
CA ILE A 397 -22.74 -37.37 -30.32
C ILE A 397 -22.75 -38.83 -29.85
N ALA A 398 -23.84 -39.57 -30.15
CA ALA A 398 -24.02 -40.96 -29.74
C ALA A 398 -24.72 -41.75 -30.84
N TYR A 399 -23.92 -42.29 -31.76
CA TYR A 399 -24.40 -43.17 -32.84
C TYR A 399 -23.85 -44.57 -32.67
N PRO A 400 -24.65 -45.63 -32.84
CA PRO A 400 -24.17 -47.02 -32.81
C PRO A 400 -22.97 -47.26 -33.74
N GLY A 401 -21.96 -47.95 -33.21
CA GLY A 401 -20.71 -48.24 -33.94
C GLY A 401 -19.70 -47.10 -34.01
N LYS A 402 -20.01 -45.91 -33.43
CA LYS A 402 -19.09 -44.80 -33.29
C LYS A 402 -18.71 -44.58 -31.81
N PRO A 403 -17.53 -44.01 -31.54
CA PRO A 403 -17.20 -43.57 -30.17
C PRO A 403 -18.24 -42.57 -29.65
N LEU A 404 -18.63 -42.71 -28.39
CA LEU A 404 -19.40 -41.69 -27.68
C LEU A 404 -18.53 -40.42 -27.56
N ALA A 405 -19.03 -39.26 -27.94
CA ALA A 405 -18.25 -38.01 -27.88
C ALA A 405 -19.08 -36.90 -27.25
N LEU A 406 -18.45 -36.15 -26.32
CA LEU A 406 -18.99 -34.95 -25.68
C LEU A 406 -18.05 -33.78 -25.92
N THR A 407 -18.52 -32.77 -26.63
CA THR A 407 -17.85 -31.47 -26.72
C THR A 407 -18.45 -30.52 -25.67
N MET A 408 -17.59 -29.82 -24.94
CA MET A 408 -17.99 -28.78 -23.96
C MET A 408 -17.21 -27.49 -24.25
N THR A 409 -17.89 -26.34 -24.26
CA THR A 409 -17.27 -25.06 -24.55
C THR A 409 -17.91 -23.94 -23.70
N ASP A 410 -17.11 -22.99 -23.25
CA ASP A 410 -17.57 -21.73 -22.59
C ASP A 410 -17.67 -20.55 -23.58
N GLY A 411 -17.32 -20.78 -24.86
CA GLY A 411 -17.25 -19.78 -25.93
C GLY A 411 -15.83 -19.32 -26.23
N GLU A 412 -14.88 -19.44 -25.28
CA GLU A 412 -13.46 -19.09 -25.44
C GLU A 412 -12.59 -20.36 -25.55
N SER A 413 -12.87 -21.36 -24.73
CA SER A 413 -12.20 -22.64 -24.69
C SER A 413 -13.17 -23.73 -25.10
N SER A 414 -12.66 -24.81 -25.76
CA SER A 414 -13.46 -25.94 -26.17
C SER A 414 -12.67 -27.25 -26.03
N VAL A 415 -13.32 -28.27 -25.52
CA VAL A 415 -12.74 -29.63 -25.36
C VAL A 415 -13.70 -30.68 -25.87
N THR A 416 -13.16 -31.77 -26.36
CA THR A 416 -13.93 -32.94 -26.79
C THR A 416 -13.38 -34.19 -26.11
N VAL A 417 -14.23 -34.86 -25.35
CA VAL A 417 -13.92 -36.10 -24.65
C VAL A 417 -14.62 -37.25 -25.39
N THR A 418 -13.92 -38.38 -25.58
CA THR A 418 -14.46 -39.54 -26.23
C THR A 418 -14.50 -40.73 -25.27
N GLY A 419 -15.59 -41.47 -25.29
CA GLY A 419 -15.78 -42.70 -24.54
C GLY A 419 -15.81 -43.94 -25.44
N ASP A 420 -16.29 -45.06 -24.91
CA ASP A 420 -16.41 -46.32 -25.61
C ASP A 420 -17.30 -46.23 -26.84
N THR A 421 -17.17 -47.23 -27.73
CA THR A 421 -18.04 -47.40 -28.91
C THR A 421 -19.49 -47.62 -28.45
N VAL A 422 -20.39 -46.83 -28.98
CA VAL A 422 -21.82 -46.89 -28.66
C VAL A 422 -22.47 -48.17 -29.20
N ALA A 423 -23.18 -48.89 -28.33
CA ALA A 423 -23.95 -50.07 -28.73
C ALA A 423 -25.33 -49.67 -29.27
N PRO A 424 -25.92 -50.44 -30.19
CA PRO A 424 -27.32 -50.26 -30.56
C PRO A 424 -28.26 -50.62 -29.40
N ALA A 425 -29.33 -49.87 -29.24
CA ALA A 425 -30.32 -50.14 -28.22
C ALA A 425 -31.11 -51.42 -28.52
N GLN A 426 -31.18 -52.32 -27.54
CA GLN A 426 -31.94 -53.58 -27.67
C GLN A 426 -33.41 -53.45 -27.25
N SER A 427 -33.73 -52.47 -26.34
CA SER A 427 -35.06 -52.22 -25.85
C SER A 427 -35.43 -50.74 -25.92
N ARG A 428 -34.75 -49.88 -25.16
CA ARG A 428 -34.97 -48.43 -25.09
C ARG A 428 -33.73 -47.67 -25.50
N ALA A 429 -33.82 -46.87 -26.54
CA ALA A 429 -32.76 -45.95 -26.92
C ALA A 429 -32.67 -44.76 -25.93
N MET A 430 -31.49 -44.21 -25.76
CA MET A 430 -31.24 -42.99 -25.00
C MET A 430 -32.01 -41.83 -25.65
N SER A 431 -32.79 -41.13 -24.87
CA SER A 431 -33.48 -39.89 -25.28
C SER A 431 -32.60 -38.66 -24.99
N GLU A 432 -32.95 -37.53 -25.62
CA GLU A 432 -32.32 -36.25 -25.31
C GLU A 432 -32.56 -35.86 -23.84
N GLU A 433 -33.72 -36.20 -23.29
CA GLU A 433 -34.09 -35.94 -21.89
C GLU A 433 -33.20 -36.75 -20.91
N ASP A 434 -32.87 -38.00 -21.24
CA ASP A 434 -31.96 -38.85 -20.45
C ASP A 434 -30.53 -38.27 -20.48
N ALA A 435 -30.07 -37.79 -21.64
CA ALA A 435 -28.79 -37.11 -21.77
C ALA A 435 -28.78 -35.78 -20.95
N ARG A 436 -29.81 -34.95 -21.07
CA ARG A 436 -29.93 -33.67 -20.34
C ARG A 436 -29.95 -33.88 -18.84
N ARG A 437 -30.65 -34.88 -18.35
CA ARG A 437 -30.72 -35.22 -16.91
C ARG A 437 -29.36 -35.63 -16.35
N SER A 438 -28.51 -36.30 -17.14
CA SER A 438 -27.19 -36.79 -16.74
C SER A 438 -26.12 -35.71 -16.88
N LEU A 439 -26.07 -35.04 -18.04
CA LEU A 439 -25.06 -34.04 -18.35
C LEU A 439 -25.30 -32.70 -17.65
N GLY A 440 -26.56 -32.34 -17.34
CA GLY A 440 -26.90 -31.10 -16.64
C GLY A 440 -26.60 -31.09 -15.14
N LYS A 441 -26.11 -32.19 -14.55
CA LYS A 441 -25.72 -32.28 -13.14
C LYS A 441 -24.33 -31.67 -12.93
N LEU A 442 -24.24 -30.34 -12.91
CA LEU A 442 -22.98 -29.59 -12.81
C LEU A 442 -22.74 -28.96 -11.43
N ASN A 443 -23.58 -29.22 -10.43
CA ASN A 443 -23.56 -28.55 -9.12
C ASN A 443 -22.21 -28.61 -8.38
N ASP A 444 -21.42 -29.68 -8.62
CA ASP A 444 -20.09 -29.87 -8.02
C ASP A 444 -18.95 -29.37 -8.92
N THR A 445 -19.26 -28.57 -9.93
CA THR A 445 -18.30 -28.03 -10.89
C THR A 445 -18.39 -26.50 -10.96
N PRO A 446 -17.39 -25.80 -11.47
CA PRO A 446 -17.48 -24.36 -11.68
C PRO A 446 -18.42 -23.95 -12.82
N PHE A 447 -19.02 -24.91 -13.55
CA PHE A 447 -19.80 -24.65 -14.75
C PHE A 447 -21.31 -24.72 -14.49
N SER A 448 -22.06 -24.02 -15.34
CA SER A 448 -23.51 -24.16 -15.50
C SER A 448 -23.86 -24.49 -16.95
N LEU A 449 -24.87 -25.33 -17.16
CA LEU A 449 -25.30 -25.70 -18.52
C LEU A 449 -26.12 -24.56 -19.14
N ARG A 450 -25.60 -23.95 -20.21
CA ARG A 450 -26.28 -22.92 -21.01
C ARG A 450 -27.12 -23.55 -22.11
N ALA A 451 -26.52 -24.43 -22.91
CA ALA A 451 -27.22 -25.17 -23.98
C ALA A 451 -26.70 -26.58 -24.07
N LEU A 452 -27.54 -27.51 -24.51
CA LEU A 452 -27.18 -28.89 -24.80
C LEU A 452 -27.78 -29.30 -26.14
N THR A 453 -26.93 -29.73 -27.07
CA THR A 453 -27.31 -30.35 -28.32
C THR A 453 -27.00 -31.84 -28.24
N VAL A 454 -27.98 -32.69 -28.61
CA VAL A 454 -27.83 -34.16 -28.60
C VAL A 454 -28.07 -34.69 -30.00
N GLN A 455 -27.09 -35.40 -30.55
CA GLN A 455 -27.18 -36.10 -31.81
C GLN A 455 -27.13 -37.61 -31.52
N THR A 456 -28.26 -38.28 -31.64
CA THR A 456 -28.39 -39.73 -31.37
C THR A 456 -29.43 -40.35 -32.24
N ALA A 457 -29.24 -41.63 -32.58
CA ALA A 457 -30.24 -42.46 -33.27
C ALA A 457 -30.05 -43.90 -32.84
N GLY A 458 -31.04 -44.45 -32.13
CA GLY A 458 -31.05 -45.89 -31.76
C GLY A 458 -29.88 -46.31 -30.83
N ALA A 459 -29.27 -45.42 -30.10
CA ALA A 459 -28.11 -45.64 -29.25
C ALA A 459 -28.49 -46.10 -27.84
N PHE A 460 -27.75 -47.06 -27.32
CA PHE A 460 -27.73 -47.37 -25.89
C PHE A 460 -26.48 -46.78 -25.26
N VAL A 461 -26.67 -45.88 -24.29
CA VAL A 461 -25.58 -45.25 -23.53
C VAL A 461 -25.84 -45.40 -22.03
N PRO A 462 -24.97 -46.12 -21.31
CA PRO A 462 -25.10 -46.19 -19.83
C PRO A 462 -24.99 -44.83 -19.18
N VAL A 463 -25.77 -44.59 -18.14
CA VAL A 463 -25.73 -43.35 -17.35
C VAL A 463 -24.33 -43.12 -16.74
N SER A 464 -23.62 -44.20 -16.37
CA SER A 464 -22.23 -44.14 -15.89
C SER A 464 -21.28 -43.56 -16.93
N ALA A 465 -21.43 -43.92 -18.21
CA ALA A 465 -20.60 -43.38 -19.30
C ALA A 465 -20.85 -41.88 -19.52
N LEU A 466 -22.11 -41.44 -19.51
CA LEU A 466 -22.45 -40.01 -19.56
C LEU A 466 -21.86 -39.23 -18.39
N ASN A 467 -21.95 -39.76 -17.17
CA ASN A 467 -21.40 -39.13 -15.99
C ASN A 467 -19.86 -39.07 -15.99
N GLN A 468 -19.20 -40.09 -16.56
CA GLN A 468 -17.75 -40.09 -16.75
C GLN A 468 -17.34 -39.00 -17.74
N LEU A 469 -17.93 -38.98 -18.95
CA LEU A 469 -17.66 -37.95 -19.96
C LEU A 469 -17.88 -36.54 -19.43
N ARG A 470 -18.99 -36.31 -18.68
CA ARG A 470 -19.27 -35.03 -18.08
C ARG A 470 -18.14 -34.59 -17.14
N ARG A 471 -17.71 -35.47 -16.22
CA ARG A 471 -16.62 -35.16 -15.26
C ARG A 471 -15.33 -34.83 -15.98
N GLU A 472 -14.99 -35.65 -16.97
CA GLU A 472 -13.78 -35.47 -17.76
C GLU A 472 -13.83 -34.20 -18.62
N ALA A 473 -14.96 -33.91 -19.28
CA ALA A 473 -15.15 -32.67 -20.03
C ALA A 473 -15.06 -31.43 -19.14
N CYS A 474 -15.68 -31.44 -17.95
CA CYS A 474 -15.57 -30.35 -16.99
C CYS A 474 -14.12 -30.14 -16.53
N GLN A 475 -13.40 -31.22 -16.23
CA GLN A 475 -11.99 -31.14 -15.83
C GLN A 475 -11.13 -30.58 -16.96
N GLN A 476 -11.24 -31.13 -18.17
CA GLN A 476 -10.44 -30.67 -19.31
C GLN A 476 -10.78 -29.24 -19.70
N LEU A 477 -12.05 -28.82 -19.66
CA LEU A 477 -12.44 -27.46 -19.96
C LEU A 477 -11.89 -26.45 -18.89
N ALA A 478 -11.93 -26.84 -17.61
CA ALA A 478 -11.34 -26.05 -16.57
C ALA A 478 -9.82 -25.85 -16.75
N GLU A 479 -9.11 -26.94 -17.14
CA GLU A 479 -7.68 -26.89 -17.44
C GLU A 479 -7.37 -26.05 -18.69
N ALA A 480 -8.15 -26.22 -19.76
CA ALA A 480 -8.02 -25.42 -20.98
C ALA A 480 -8.25 -23.91 -20.71
N ARG A 481 -9.28 -23.58 -19.91
CA ARG A 481 -9.61 -22.22 -19.52
C ARG A 481 -8.48 -21.58 -18.70
N VAL A 482 -7.99 -22.29 -17.70
CA VAL A 482 -6.84 -21.83 -16.90
C VAL A 482 -5.62 -21.62 -17.81
N ALA A 483 -5.34 -22.57 -18.71
CA ALA A 483 -4.19 -22.45 -19.61
C ALA A 483 -4.31 -21.27 -20.59
N ALA A 484 -5.53 -20.98 -21.07
CA ALA A 484 -5.80 -19.85 -21.98
C ALA A 484 -5.61 -18.48 -21.30
N PHE A 485 -6.03 -18.35 -20.04
CA PHE A 485 -5.90 -17.11 -19.27
C PHE A 485 -4.50 -16.91 -18.67
N THR A 486 -3.83 -18.01 -18.34
CA THR A 486 -2.54 -17.96 -17.66
C THR A 486 -1.44 -17.41 -18.59
N ARG A 487 -0.62 -16.51 -18.07
CA ARG A 487 0.58 -15.98 -18.73
C ARG A 487 1.47 -17.12 -19.26
N LYS A 488 2.11 -16.93 -20.41
CA LYS A 488 3.10 -17.88 -20.94
C LYS A 488 4.24 -18.09 -19.95
N ALA A 489 4.83 -19.29 -19.98
CA ALA A 489 6.00 -19.57 -19.17
C ALA A 489 7.12 -18.60 -19.51
N GLY A 490 7.67 -17.99 -18.46
CA GLY A 490 8.86 -17.14 -18.57
C GLY A 490 10.15 -17.99 -18.51
N ARG A 491 11.26 -17.36 -18.86
CA ARG A 491 12.60 -17.93 -18.70
C ARG A 491 13.17 -17.54 -17.35
N GLU A 492 14.08 -18.35 -16.84
CA GLU A 492 14.94 -18.03 -15.71
C GLU A 492 16.38 -17.88 -16.21
N GLU A 493 17.05 -16.81 -15.78
CA GLU A 493 18.47 -16.58 -16.05
C GLU A 493 19.23 -16.61 -14.72
N PRO A 494 20.48 -17.10 -14.68
CA PRO A 494 21.28 -17.13 -13.46
C PRO A 494 21.55 -15.72 -12.94
N ALA A 495 21.64 -15.58 -11.63
CA ALA A 495 22.07 -14.33 -11.01
C ALA A 495 23.51 -14.02 -11.43
N ASP A 496 23.76 -12.76 -11.75
CA ASP A 496 25.10 -12.28 -12.02
C ASP A 496 25.91 -12.09 -10.72
N ASP A 497 27.22 -11.98 -10.86
CA ASP A 497 28.11 -11.65 -9.76
C ASP A 497 27.83 -10.25 -9.21
N LEU A 498 28.11 -10.07 -7.92
CA LEU A 498 28.03 -8.77 -7.25
C LEU A 498 29.29 -7.98 -7.57
N ILE A 499 29.22 -7.12 -8.58
CA ILE A 499 30.31 -6.28 -9.04
C ILE A 499 29.91 -4.82 -8.91
N TYR A 500 30.71 -4.04 -8.21
CA TYR A 500 30.51 -2.58 -8.17
C TYR A 500 31.26 -1.93 -9.35
N PRO A 501 30.68 -0.91 -10.00
CA PRO A 501 31.43 -0.04 -10.89
C PRO A 501 32.64 0.55 -10.17
N ASP A 502 33.67 0.87 -10.91
CA ASP A 502 34.84 1.59 -10.37
C ASP A 502 34.41 2.99 -9.91
N THR A 503 34.32 3.17 -8.60
CA THR A 503 33.82 4.39 -7.95
C THR A 503 34.79 4.79 -6.84
N PRO A 504 34.96 6.10 -6.57
CA PRO A 504 35.74 6.56 -5.42
C PRO A 504 35.17 6.01 -4.10
N ASP A 505 35.96 6.00 -3.05
CA ASP A 505 35.54 5.69 -1.69
C ASP A 505 34.33 6.56 -1.28
N ALA A 506 33.50 6.05 -0.36
CA ALA A 506 32.39 6.80 0.16
C ALA A 506 32.85 8.06 0.90
N PRO A 507 32.31 9.24 0.58
CA PRO A 507 32.68 10.46 1.29
C PRO A 507 32.00 10.53 2.66
N SER A 508 32.66 11.06 3.67
CA SER A 508 32.00 11.53 4.87
C SER A 508 31.08 12.72 4.53
N MET A 509 29.95 12.87 5.19
CA MET A 509 28.92 13.84 4.79
C MET A 509 28.34 14.59 5.99
N ALA A 510 28.21 15.91 5.90
CA ALA A 510 27.47 16.75 6.84
C ALA A 510 26.28 17.41 6.15
N ILE A 511 25.06 17.07 6.56
CA ILE A 511 23.82 17.68 6.08
C ILE A 511 23.45 18.82 7.02
N VAL A 512 23.35 20.03 6.47
CA VAL A 512 23.10 21.29 7.19
C VAL A 512 21.88 22.02 6.62
N ARG A 513 21.25 22.87 7.43
CA ARG A 513 20.08 23.66 7.04
C ARG A 513 20.37 25.14 6.99
N THR A 514 21.23 25.63 7.87
CA THR A 514 21.54 27.06 8.05
C THR A 514 23.00 27.36 7.74
N ARG A 515 23.31 28.63 7.52
CA ARG A 515 24.66 29.11 7.32
C ARG A 515 25.55 28.84 8.54
N GLU A 516 25.05 29.04 9.75
CA GLU A 516 25.80 28.82 11.00
C GLU A 516 26.19 27.35 11.16
N GLN A 517 25.29 26.42 10.80
CA GLN A 517 25.62 24.99 10.78
C GLN A 517 26.66 24.68 9.73
N ALA A 518 26.57 25.29 8.54
CA ALA A 518 27.54 25.11 7.46
C ALA A 518 28.93 25.58 7.88
N ASP A 519 29.05 26.76 8.48
CA ASP A 519 30.31 27.30 8.98
C ASP A 519 30.93 26.42 10.07
N ALA A 520 30.11 25.94 11.01
CA ALA A 520 30.56 25.04 12.08
C ALA A 520 31.09 23.69 11.51
N MET A 521 30.50 23.16 10.45
CA MET A 521 30.85 21.86 9.88
C MET A 521 31.84 21.94 8.71
N GLN A 522 32.26 23.13 8.30
CA GLN A 522 33.16 23.31 7.18
C GLN A 522 34.52 22.62 7.43
N GLY A 523 34.90 21.68 6.54
CA GLY A 523 36.15 20.88 6.64
C GLY A 523 36.07 19.72 7.65
N ALA A 524 34.90 19.49 8.31
CA ALA A 524 34.71 18.33 9.18
C ALA A 524 34.27 17.07 8.41
N ALA A 525 33.78 17.24 7.19
CA ALA A 525 33.36 16.15 6.29
C ALA A 525 33.81 16.46 4.86
N ASP A 526 33.95 15.41 4.05
CA ASP A 526 34.35 15.53 2.62
C ASP A 526 33.25 16.25 1.81
N LEU A 527 31.98 16.06 2.17
CA LEU A 527 30.86 16.72 1.55
C LEU A 527 30.04 17.51 2.56
N LEU A 528 29.83 18.79 2.25
CA LEU A 528 28.81 19.60 2.89
C LEU A 528 27.55 19.57 2.03
N VAL A 529 26.40 19.19 2.62
CA VAL A 529 25.12 19.04 1.93
C VAL A 529 24.12 20.01 2.53
N TRP A 530 23.62 20.92 1.73
CA TRP A 530 22.57 21.85 2.14
C TRP A 530 21.20 21.21 1.93
N TYR A 531 20.40 21.11 3.00
CA TYR A 531 19.01 20.65 2.95
C TYR A 531 18.09 21.81 3.35
N PRO A 532 17.62 22.63 2.39
CA PRO A 532 16.85 23.82 2.67
C PRO A 532 15.50 23.50 3.33
N GLU A 533 15.04 24.42 4.17
CA GLU A 533 13.67 24.38 4.70
C GLU A 533 12.64 24.82 3.65
N ASP A 534 13.05 25.70 2.74
CA ASP A 534 12.19 26.31 1.73
C ASP A 534 12.75 26.10 0.32
N PHE A 535 11.98 25.38 -0.51
CA PHE A 535 12.33 25.04 -1.89
C PHE A 535 11.67 25.96 -2.93
N ARG A 536 11.09 27.09 -2.51
CA ARG A 536 10.61 28.09 -3.45
C ARG A 536 11.78 28.81 -4.12
N ALA A 537 11.61 29.24 -5.37
CA ALA A 537 12.69 29.78 -6.20
C ALA A 537 13.50 30.87 -5.49
N ASP A 538 12.83 31.89 -4.94
CA ASP A 538 13.50 33.03 -4.29
C ASP A 538 14.29 32.61 -3.04
N ALA A 539 13.73 31.66 -2.28
CA ALA A 539 14.38 31.11 -1.08
C ALA A 539 15.62 30.28 -1.43
N LEU A 540 15.53 29.45 -2.48
CA LEU A 540 16.68 28.69 -2.98
C LEU A 540 17.79 29.60 -3.50
N GLU A 541 17.48 30.60 -4.30
CA GLU A 541 18.48 31.56 -4.82
C GLU A 541 19.14 32.38 -3.70
N SER A 542 18.36 32.81 -2.71
CA SER A 542 18.92 33.52 -1.54
C SER A 542 19.76 32.59 -0.67
N GLY A 543 19.22 31.41 -0.31
CA GLY A 543 19.94 30.48 0.57
C GLY A 543 21.23 29.95 -0.05
N LEU A 544 21.26 29.67 -1.36
CA LEU A 544 22.48 29.22 -2.02
C LEU A 544 23.57 30.32 -2.02
N ARG A 545 23.22 31.61 -2.12
CA ARG A 545 24.22 32.68 -2.01
C ARG A 545 24.96 32.67 -0.66
N ASP A 546 24.25 32.27 0.38
CA ASP A 546 24.79 32.21 1.74
C ASP A 546 25.60 30.93 2.00
N MET A 547 25.51 29.88 1.14
CA MET A 547 26.25 28.64 1.30
C MET A 547 27.66 28.69 0.64
N PRO A 548 28.62 27.91 1.17
CA PRO A 548 29.94 27.78 0.55
C PRO A 548 29.88 27.21 -0.87
N ASP A 549 30.87 27.57 -1.70
CA ASP A 549 31.02 26.98 -3.03
C ASP A 549 31.34 25.48 -2.92
N GLY A 550 30.80 24.69 -3.85
CA GLY A 550 30.97 23.24 -3.84
C GLY A 550 29.98 22.51 -2.92
N VAL A 551 29.04 23.25 -2.26
CA VAL A 551 27.98 22.62 -1.45
C VAL A 551 27.09 21.74 -2.34
N TRP A 552 26.71 20.57 -1.83
CA TRP A 552 25.73 19.70 -2.48
C TRP A 552 24.31 20.10 -2.07
N LEU A 553 23.34 19.94 -2.95
CA LEU A 553 21.93 20.20 -2.65
C LEU A 553 21.17 18.90 -2.37
N GLN A 554 20.61 18.74 -1.17
CA GLN A 554 19.66 17.66 -0.88
C GLN A 554 18.30 18.01 -1.49
N LEU A 555 17.80 17.16 -2.40
CA LEU A 555 16.48 17.32 -2.99
C LEU A 555 15.37 16.88 -1.99
N PRO A 556 14.16 17.44 -2.09
CA PRO A 556 13.03 17.02 -1.27
C PRO A 556 12.64 15.57 -1.60
N THR A 557 12.18 14.82 -0.61
CA THR A 557 11.76 13.42 -0.80
C THR A 557 10.52 13.34 -1.69
N VAL A 558 9.60 14.27 -1.55
CA VAL A 558 8.33 14.33 -2.32
C VAL A 558 8.11 15.74 -2.84
N CYS A 559 7.76 15.88 -4.11
CA CYS A 559 7.36 17.13 -4.73
C CYS A 559 6.54 16.86 -6.01
N GLU A 560 5.71 17.81 -6.41
CA GLU A 560 5.01 17.75 -7.70
C GLU A 560 5.99 17.90 -8.88
N GLU A 561 5.58 17.45 -10.08
CA GLU A 561 6.42 17.49 -11.29
C GLU A 561 6.95 18.91 -11.59
N LYS A 562 6.09 19.92 -11.47
CA LYS A 562 6.49 21.33 -11.69
C LYS A 562 7.56 21.83 -10.71
N THR A 563 7.55 21.34 -9.47
CA THR A 563 8.59 21.67 -8.48
C THR A 563 9.89 20.96 -8.84
N LEU A 564 9.80 19.73 -9.32
CA LEU A 564 10.98 19.02 -9.82
C LEU A 564 11.58 19.68 -11.07
N ASP A 565 10.76 20.27 -11.95
CA ASP A 565 11.23 21.09 -13.08
C ASP A 565 11.97 22.33 -12.58
N LEU A 566 11.38 23.07 -11.63
CA LEU A 566 12.03 24.22 -11.00
C LEU A 566 13.39 23.86 -10.38
N LEU A 567 13.47 22.73 -9.67
CA LEU A 567 14.70 22.26 -9.06
C LEU A 567 15.75 21.87 -10.12
N SER A 568 15.33 21.24 -11.21
CA SER A 568 16.23 20.91 -12.32
C SER A 568 16.83 22.16 -12.95
N ASP A 569 16.00 23.16 -13.23
CA ASP A 569 16.43 24.44 -13.77
C ASP A 569 17.35 25.19 -12.81
N PHE A 570 17.04 25.16 -11.50
CA PHE A 570 17.89 25.74 -10.46
C PHE A 570 19.27 25.07 -10.41
N VAL A 571 19.32 23.74 -10.39
CA VAL A 571 20.58 22.97 -10.39
C VAL A 571 21.40 23.26 -11.65
N GLN A 572 20.76 23.29 -12.81
CA GLN A 572 21.46 23.57 -14.08
C GLN A 572 22.08 24.98 -14.10
N ARG A 573 21.34 25.99 -13.67
CA ARG A 573 21.85 27.39 -13.61
C ARG A 573 22.99 27.56 -12.61
N ASN A 574 22.99 26.77 -11.55
CA ASN A 574 23.95 26.87 -10.44
C ASN A 574 24.99 25.74 -10.43
N ALA A 575 25.16 25.00 -11.55
CA ALA A 575 26.10 23.87 -11.65
C ALA A 575 27.56 24.27 -11.37
N GLY A 576 27.94 25.53 -11.58
CA GLY A 576 29.27 26.02 -11.26
C GLY A 576 29.52 26.28 -9.76
N LYS A 577 28.47 26.42 -8.97
CA LYS A 577 28.50 26.63 -7.52
C LYS A 577 28.20 25.38 -6.72
N LEU A 578 27.32 24.51 -7.25
CA LEU A 578 26.97 23.25 -6.62
C LEU A 578 28.00 22.16 -6.93
N GLY A 579 28.46 21.41 -5.91
CA GLY A 579 29.29 20.22 -6.05
C GLY A 579 28.52 19.02 -6.59
N GLY A 580 27.21 18.97 -6.41
CA GLY A 580 26.32 17.91 -6.83
C GLY A 580 24.96 17.97 -6.15
N ILE A 581 24.19 16.89 -6.29
CA ILE A 581 22.88 16.73 -5.64
C ILE A 581 22.81 15.42 -4.88
N VAL A 582 22.02 15.42 -3.81
CA VAL A 582 21.64 14.20 -3.08
C VAL A 582 20.17 13.92 -3.33
N LEU A 583 19.88 12.78 -3.92
CA LEU A 583 18.53 12.37 -4.29
C LEU A 583 17.69 12.05 -3.03
N GLY A 584 16.49 12.58 -2.98
CA GLY A 584 15.52 12.37 -1.90
C GLY A 584 14.55 11.23 -2.17
N SER A 585 14.34 10.82 -3.43
CA SER A 585 13.47 9.71 -3.81
C SER A 585 13.98 8.99 -5.05
N VAL A 586 13.62 7.71 -5.18
CA VAL A 586 14.00 6.87 -6.32
C VAL A 586 13.44 7.41 -7.65
N GLY A 587 12.27 8.05 -7.61
CA GLY A 587 11.66 8.64 -8.79
C GLY A 587 12.52 9.69 -9.47
N GLN A 588 13.37 10.40 -8.72
CA GLN A 588 14.26 11.43 -9.26
C GLN A 588 15.34 10.87 -10.20
N LEU A 589 15.58 9.55 -10.18
CA LEU A 589 16.40 8.84 -11.19
C LEU A 589 15.73 8.80 -12.58
N GLY A 590 14.45 9.12 -12.70
CA GLY A 590 13.76 9.25 -13.99
C GLY A 590 14.13 10.53 -14.76
N ARG A 591 14.98 11.39 -14.19
CA ARG A 591 15.46 12.64 -14.80
C ARG A 591 16.99 12.63 -14.96
N THR A 592 17.49 13.20 -16.02
CA THR A 592 18.94 13.42 -16.22
C THR A 592 19.36 14.67 -15.44
N TRP A 593 20.41 14.52 -14.62
CA TRP A 593 21.03 15.60 -13.87
C TRP A 593 22.44 15.87 -14.40
N ASN A 594 22.73 17.13 -14.71
CA ASN A 594 24.03 17.53 -15.28
C ASN A 594 25.10 17.83 -14.20
N VAL A 595 24.91 17.27 -13.00
CA VAL A 595 25.82 17.37 -11.86
C VAL A 595 25.97 16.00 -11.21
N PRO A 596 27.03 15.76 -10.43
CA PRO A 596 27.17 14.51 -9.68
C PRO A 596 25.98 14.22 -8.77
N MET A 597 25.60 12.93 -8.67
CA MET A 597 24.48 12.46 -7.85
C MET A 597 24.97 11.56 -6.72
N GLY A 598 24.39 11.75 -5.54
CA GLY A 598 24.44 10.81 -4.42
C GLY A 598 23.04 10.43 -3.97
N VAL A 599 22.93 9.42 -3.13
CA VAL A 599 21.65 8.91 -2.63
C VAL A 599 21.50 9.23 -1.15
N GLY A 600 20.41 9.92 -0.79
CA GLY A 600 20.06 10.27 0.59
C GLY A 600 19.17 9.24 1.28
N SER A 601 18.82 9.51 2.55
CA SER A 601 18.05 8.61 3.43
C SER A 601 16.62 8.33 2.95
N GLY A 602 16.05 9.14 2.05
CA GLY A 602 14.72 8.90 1.47
C GLY A 602 14.67 7.73 0.47
N ILE A 603 15.83 7.17 0.09
CA ILE A 603 15.91 5.94 -0.70
C ILE A 603 16.50 4.86 0.22
N PRO A 604 15.70 3.99 0.82
CA PRO A 604 16.18 3.03 1.80
C PRO A 604 17.03 1.93 1.15
N VAL A 605 18.30 1.81 1.57
CA VAL A 605 19.24 0.81 1.08
C VAL A 605 19.60 -0.15 2.20
N MET A 606 19.21 -1.43 2.06
CA MET A 606 19.44 -2.46 3.08
C MET A 606 20.24 -3.67 2.57
N ASN A 607 20.59 -3.70 1.29
CA ASN A 607 21.33 -4.82 0.70
C ASN A 607 22.28 -4.36 -0.41
N ARG A 608 23.29 -5.19 -0.67
CA ARG A 608 24.35 -4.92 -1.66
C ARG A 608 23.84 -4.86 -3.11
N ARG A 609 22.74 -5.56 -3.43
CA ARG A 609 22.15 -5.51 -4.77
C ARG A 609 21.44 -4.16 -5.02
N ALA A 610 20.87 -3.55 -3.99
CA ALA A 610 20.35 -2.19 -4.08
C ALA A 610 21.48 -1.16 -4.27
N VAL A 611 22.60 -1.33 -3.56
CA VAL A 611 23.80 -0.51 -3.79
C VAL A 611 24.25 -0.62 -5.25
N GLN A 612 24.44 -1.84 -5.74
CA GLN A 612 24.86 -2.10 -7.13
C GLN A 612 23.91 -1.44 -8.13
N PHE A 613 22.61 -1.60 -7.93
CA PHE A 613 21.58 -0.98 -8.79
C PHE A 613 21.76 0.54 -8.86
N LEU A 614 21.92 1.22 -7.73
CA LEU A 614 22.03 2.68 -7.68
C LEU A 614 23.34 3.19 -8.30
N LEU A 615 24.43 2.47 -8.12
CA LEU A 615 25.70 2.78 -8.80
C LEU A 615 25.60 2.61 -10.33
N GLU A 616 24.90 1.57 -10.79
CA GLU A 616 24.58 1.38 -12.22
C GLU A 616 23.70 2.50 -12.79
N GLN A 617 22.91 3.21 -11.94
CA GLN A 617 22.18 4.41 -12.34
C GLN A 617 23.05 5.70 -12.32
N GLY A 618 24.35 5.60 -12.06
CA GLY A 618 25.28 6.73 -12.08
C GLY A 618 25.40 7.49 -10.76
N CYS A 619 24.88 6.96 -9.65
CA CYS A 619 25.10 7.53 -8.33
C CYS A 619 26.54 7.29 -7.88
N ARG A 620 27.19 8.30 -7.27
CA ARG A 620 28.60 8.20 -6.79
C ARG A 620 28.70 7.51 -5.43
N PHE A 621 27.69 7.67 -4.59
CA PHE A 621 27.58 7.06 -3.27
C PHE A 621 26.13 6.83 -2.91
N VAL A 622 25.89 5.96 -1.94
CA VAL A 622 24.56 5.68 -1.41
C VAL A 622 24.54 5.77 0.11
N THR A 623 23.42 6.16 0.71
CA THR A 623 23.25 6.17 2.16
C THR A 623 22.61 4.86 2.62
N ALA A 624 23.23 4.17 3.60
CA ALA A 624 22.66 2.99 4.24
C ALA A 624 21.39 3.34 5.02
N SER A 625 20.42 2.43 5.05
CA SER A 625 19.24 2.59 5.89
C SER A 625 19.59 2.63 7.38
N SER A 626 19.01 3.57 8.12
CA SER A 626 19.15 3.67 9.57
C SER A 626 18.49 2.51 10.33
N GLU A 627 17.72 1.66 9.66
CA GLU A 627 17.13 0.44 10.20
C GLU A 627 18.11 -0.75 10.24
N LEU A 628 19.32 -0.62 9.67
CA LEU A 628 20.34 -1.67 9.74
C LEU A 628 21.08 -1.65 11.09
N SER A 629 21.27 -2.84 11.65
CA SER A 629 22.15 -3.03 12.81
C SER A 629 23.62 -3.01 12.39
N GLY A 630 24.52 -2.81 13.35
CA GLY A 630 25.95 -2.84 13.10
C GLY A 630 26.46 -4.18 12.52
N ALA A 631 25.76 -5.29 12.80
CA ALA A 631 26.06 -6.60 12.21
C ALA A 631 25.65 -6.65 10.71
N GLU A 632 24.50 -6.12 10.38
CA GLU A 632 23.98 -6.04 9.01
C GLU A 632 24.79 -5.05 8.17
N LEU A 633 25.20 -3.93 8.77
CA LEU A 633 26.12 -2.98 8.12
C LEU A 633 27.44 -3.64 7.76
N ARG A 634 28.03 -4.49 8.61
CA ARG A 634 29.27 -5.23 8.26
C ARG A 634 29.08 -6.09 7.01
N THR A 635 27.89 -6.68 6.82
CA THR A 635 27.61 -7.47 5.61
C THR A 635 27.46 -6.55 4.39
N LEU A 636 26.73 -5.45 4.54
CA LEU A 636 26.54 -4.46 3.48
C LEU A 636 27.87 -3.87 3.00
N MET A 637 28.81 -3.65 3.92
CA MET A 637 30.13 -3.04 3.65
C MET A 637 31.19 -4.01 3.11
N GLN A 638 30.85 -5.28 2.87
CA GLN A 638 31.77 -6.23 2.22
C GLN A 638 32.13 -5.75 0.81
N ASN A 639 33.41 -5.89 0.44
CA ASN A 639 33.97 -5.41 -0.82
C ASN A 639 33.98 -3.87 -0.95
N HIS A 640 33.99 -3.15 0.17
CA HIS A 640 34.15 -1.69 0.26
C HIS A 640 33.29 -0.88 -0.72
N PRO A 641 31.94 -1.06 -0.72
CA PRO A 641 31.08 -0.26 -1.57
C PRO A 641 31.09 1.21 -1.13
N PRO A 642 30.83 2.18 -2.01
CA PRO A 642 30.75 3.59 -1.66
C PRO A 642 29.47 3.92 -0.87
N VAL A 643 29.38 3.40 0.35
CA VAL A 643 28.20 3.53 1.23
C VAL A 643 28.51 4.45 2.41
N VAL A 644 27.68 5.48 2.57
CA VAL A 644 27.69 6.41 3.70
C VAL A 644 26.77 5.90 4.80
N VAL A 645 27.22 5.94 6.05
CA VAL A 645 26.49 5.37 7.19
C VAL A 645 25.95 6.48 8.10
N PRO A 646 24.63 6.52 8.41
CA PRO A 646 24.08 7.45 9.38
C PRO A 646 24.78 7.34 10.74
N ALA A 647 25.43 8.42 11.17
CA ALA A 647 26.26 8.45 12.37
C ALA A 647 25.72 9.39 13.45
N TYR A 648 25.14 10.53 13.04
CA TYR A 648 24.55 11.51 13.97
C TYR A 648 23.34 12.18 13.35
N GLY A 649 22.34 12.46 14.18
CA GLY A 649 21.20 13.32 13.88
C GLY A 649 19.87 12.73 14.30
N ARG A 650 18.82 13.59 14.29
CA ARG A 650 17.46 13.15 14.60
C ARG A 650 16.88 12.40 13.40
N GLU A 651 16.46 11.15 13.62
CA GLU A 651 15.75 10.39 12.59
C GLU A 651 14.42 11.06 12.23
N GLN A 652 14.11 11.14 10.94
CA GLN A 652 12.79 11.49 10.46
C GLN A 652 11.84 10.29 10.67
N LEU A 653 10.98 10.38 11.67
CA LEU A 653 10.02 9.31 11.98
C LEU A 653 8.89 9.22 10.96
N MET A 654 8.43 10.37 10.48
CA MET A 654 7.40 10.48 9.44
C MET A 654 7.60 11.73 8.60
N LEU A 655 7.30 11.61 7.31
CA LEU A 655 7.04 12.73 6.43
C LEU A 655 5.52 12.85 6.25
N LEU A 656 4.94 14.00 6.59
CA LEU A 656 3.49 14.22 6.59
C LEU A 656 3.11 15.22 5.51
N HIS A 657 2.10 14.91 4.72
CA HIS A 657 1.52 15.85 3.77
C HIS A 657 0.49 16.78 4.44
N HIS A 658 -0.06 16.42 5.58
CA HIS A 658 -0.93 17.29 6.38
C HIS A 658 -0.15 18.07 7.44
N CYS A 659 -0.68 19.23 7.83
CA CYS A 659 -0.11 20.07 8.87
C CYS A 659 -0.92 19.92 10.19
N PRO A 660 -0.32 19.44 11.30
CA PRO A 660 -1.00 19.32 12.58
C PRO A 660 -1.55 20.68 13.11
N ALA A 661 -0.88 21.82 12.81
CA ALA A 661 -1.36 23.13 13.18
C ALA A 661 -2.66 23.50 12.46
N ARG A 662 -2.75 23.23 11.16
CA ARG A 662 -3.96 23.45 10.36
C ARG A 662 -5.09 22.51 10.78
N THR A 663 -4.77 21.27 11.09
CA THR A 663 -5.71 20.29 11.65
C THR A 663 -6.27 20.76 13.01
N TYR A 664 -5.41 21.27 13.90
CA TYR A 664 -5.82 21.83 15.19
C TYR A 664 -6.81 22.99 15.05
N LEU A 665 -6.65 23.82 14.01
CA LEU A 665 -7.55 24.93 13.69
C LEU A 665 -8.77 24.53 12.84
N GLY A 666 -8.94 23.25 12.51
CA GLY A 666 -10.06 22.75 11.72
C GLY A 666 -10.05 23.15 10.24
N LEU A 667 -8.89 23.53 9.69
CA LEU A 667 -8.76 23.96 8.29
C LEU A 667 -8.76 22.77 7.35
N THR A 668 -9.57 22.84 6.27
CA THR A 668 -9.74 21.76 5.29
C THR A 668 -9.41 22.18 3.87
N LYS A 669 -8.94 23.42 3.64
CA LYS A 669 -8.61 23.97 2.31
C LYS A 669 -7.49 25.01 2.41
N GLY A 670 -6.83 25.28 1.28
CA GLY A 670 -5.87 26.36 1.14
C GLY A 670 -4.49 26.06 1.69
N HIS A 671 -4.05 24.81 1.70
CA HIS A 671 -2.73 24.41 2.19
C HIS A 671 -1.61 25.09 1.37
N ALA A 672 -1.68 25.04 0.06
CA ALA A 672 -0.68 25.64 -0.84
C ALA A 672 -0.54 27.17 -0.65
N ALA A 673 -1.65 27.87 -0.34
CA ALA A 673 -1.67 29.30 -0.10
C ALA A 673 -1.46 29.70 1.37
N CYS A 674 -1.16 28.74 2.26
CA CYS A 674 -1.04 28.99 3.69
C CYS A 674 0.15 29.91 4.01
N ARG A 675 -0.11 30.98 4.80
CA ARG A 675 0.89 31.95 5.27
C ARG A 675 1.00 32.00 6.79
N MET A 676 0.43 31.03 7.51
CA MET A 676 0.35 31.05 8.97
C MET A 676 1.72 31.14 9.63
N CYS A 677 2.73 30.45 9.07
CA CYS A 677 4.09 30.47 9.62
C CYS A 677 4.87 31.73 9.28
N ASP A 678 4.47 32.46 8.24
CA ASP A 678 5.11 33.72 7.85
C ASP A 678 4.61 34.90 8.67
N GLN A 679 3.35 34.85 9.15
CA GLN A 679 2.69 35.96 9.87
C GLN A 679 2.99 35.95 11.36
N HIS A 680 3.46 34.87 11.96
CA HIS A 680 3.55 34.64 13.39
C HIS A 680 4.98 34.36 13.87
N SER A 681 5.99 34.92 13.24
CA SER A 681 7.41 34.66 13.53
C SER A 681 7.94 33.35 12.88
N PRO A 682 9.21 33.34 12.50
CA PRO A 682 9.94 32.10 12.14
C PRO A 682 9.76 30.98 13.16
N ASP A 683 9.52 31.33 14.41
CA ASP A 683 9.29 30.47 15.56
C ASP A 683 7.89 29.87 15.64
N ALA A 684 6.94 30.22 14.77
CA ALA A 684 5.57 29.71 14.89
C ALA A 684 5.44 28.19 14.68
N LEU A 685 6.43 27.57 14.01
CA LEU A 685 6.62 26.12 13.98
C LEU A 685 7.92 25.68 14.69
N ALA A 686 8.87 26.58 14.94
CA ALA A 686 9.95 26.34 15.87
C ALA A 686 9.33 26.12 17.26
N GLY A 687 9.56 24.96 17.85
CA GLY A 687 8.93 24.57 19.12
C GLY A 687 7.53 23.93 19.00
N GLN A 688 7.00 23.65 17.82
CA GLN A 688 5.85 22.76 17.70
C GLN A 688 6.26 21.30 17.91
N THR A 689 5.55 20.63 18.79
CA THR A 689 5.87 19.27 19.20
C THR A 689 4.60 18.46 19.36
N LEU A 690 4.74 17.15 19.16
CA LEU A 690 3.77 16.15 19.62
C LEU A 690 4.33 15.46 20.85
N THR A 691 3.54 15.33 21.91
CA THR A 691 3.95 14.63 23.11
C THR A 691 3.12 13.36 23.26
N ASP A 692 3.78 12.21 23.43
CA ASP A 692 3.09 10.95 23.65
C ASP A 692 2.64 10.76 25.12
N ARG A 693 1.94 9.65 25.39
CA ARG A 693 1.43 9.31 26.74
C ARG A 693 2.53 9.05 27.79
N ARG A 694 3.80 8.92 27.36
CA ARG A 694 4.97 8.72 28.24
C ARG A 694 5.72 10.02 28.51
N GLY A 695 5.26 11.14 27.92
CA GLY A 695 5.92 12.43 28.00
C GLY A 695 7.05 12.62 27.00
N THR A 696 7.23 11.68 26.04
CA THR A 696 8.24 11.83 24.97
C THR A 696 7.82 12.94 24.01
N VAL A 697 8.71 13.88 23.77
CA VAL A 697 8.46 15.08 22.94
C VAL A 697 9.10 14.92 21.57
N TYR A 698 8.28 14.90 20.53
CA TYR A 698 8.69 14.74 19.14
C TYR A 698 8.62 16.08 18.41
N PRO A 699 9.75 16.65 17.95
CA PRO A 699 9.75 17.91 17.20
C PRO A 699 9.07 17.76 15.83
N LEU A 700 8.38 18.84 15.41
CA LEU A 700 7.79 18.98 14.08
C LEU A 700 8.58 20.05 13.31
N LEU A 701 9.21 19.65 12.20
CA LEU A 701 9.93 20.56 11.32
C LEU A 701 9.17 20.75 10.01
N ARG A 702 9.06 21.99 9.58
CA ARG A 702 8.46 22.34 8.29
C ARG A 702 9.46 22.13 7.15
N GLN A 703 8.96 21.70 6.01
CA GLN A 703 9.60 21.80 4.71
C GLN A 703 8.63 22.44 3.72
N ARG A 704 8.98 23.58 3.16
CA ARG A 704 8.12 24.35 2.28
C ARG A 704 8.44 24.06 0.82
N LEU A 705 7.42 23.76 0.04
CA LEU A 705 7.47 23.57 -1.40
C LEU A 705 6.57 24.61 -2.09
N PRO A 706 6.72 24.87 -3.40
CA PRO A 706 5.79 25.72 -4.15
C PRO A 706 4.32 25.29 -4.03
N GLU A 707 4.04 23.99 -4.01
CA GLU A 707 2.69 23.42 -3.88
C GLU A 707 2.14 23.37 -2.46
N GLY A 708 2.96 23.60 -1.44
CA GLY A 708 2.53 23.55 -0.03
C GLY A 708 3.64 23.18 0.93
N CYS A 709 3.28 22.73 2.12
CA CYS A 709 4.24 22.32 3.13
C CYS A 709 4.18 20.81 3.38
N LEU A 710 5.35 20.20 3.55
CA LEU A 710 5.50 18.92 4.22
C LEU A 710 5.91 19.16 5.67
N VAL A 711 5.49 18.28 6.58
CA VAL A 711 5.88 18.34 7.98
C VAL A 711 6.65 17.08 8.34
N ARG A 712 7.86 17.25 8.86
CA ARG A 712 8.74 16.17 9.29
C ARG A 712 8.57 15.97 10.80
N LEU A 713 8.06 14.83 11.21
CA LEU A 713 8.05 14.39 12.60
C LEU A 713 9.41 13.78 12.91
N MET A 714 10.15 14.40 13.84
CA MET A 714 11.50 13.98 14.18
C MET A 714 11.54 13.16 15.47
N ASN A 715 12.54 12.29 15.61
CA ASN A 715 12.79 11.58 16.86
C ASN A 715 13.11 12.56 18.00
N ALA A 716 12.72 12.18 19.21
CA ALA A 716 12.92 13.00 20.42
C ALA A 716 14.41 13.27 20.71
N LEU A 717 15.25 12.26 20.50
CA LEU A 717 16.71 12.35 20.67
C LEU A 717 17.42 12.05 19.34
N PRO A 718 18.61 12.65 19.09
CA PRO A 718 19.42 12.29 17.95
C PRO A 718 19.96 10.86 18.08
N THR A 719 20.21 10.20 16.97
CA THR A 719 21.11 9.05 16.90
C THR A 719 22.53 9.55 17.12
N ASN A 720 23.34 8.81 17.89
CA ASN A 720 24.77 9.12 18.10
C ASN A 720 25.62 7.86 18.04
N ASN A 721 26.11 7.57 16.85
CA ASN A 721 27.01 6.45 16.56
C ASN A 721 28.33 6.92 15.92
N ILE A 722 28.69 8.20 16.01
CA ILE A 722 29.87 8.76 15.32
C ILE A 722 31.12 7.91 15.59
N ARG A 723 31.44 7.66 16.87
CA ARG A 723 32.62 6.88 17.25
C ARG A 723 32.58 5.45 16.72
N ARG A 724 31.41 4.79 16.76
CA ARG A 724 31.23 3.41 16.28
C ARG A 724 31.43 3.31 14.77
N VAL A 725 30.86 4.24 14.01
CA VAL A 725 30.99 4.30 12.54
C VAL A 725 32.43 4.53 12.14
N ARG A 726 33.13 5.48 12.81
CA ARG A 726 34.56 5.76 12.56
C ARG A 726 35.47 4.59 12.95
N GLN A 727 35.22 3.96 14.12
CA GLN A 727 36.02 2.78 14.53
C GLN A 727 35.83 1.58 13.60
N ALA A 728 34.65 1.48 12.94
CA ALA A 728 34.42 0.47 11.92
C ALA A 728 35.05 0.82 10.56
N GLY A 729 35.64 2.02 10.40
CA GLY A 729 36.23 2.47 9.14
C GLY A 729 35.24 2.88 8.09
N TYR A 730 33.98 3.20 8.48
CA TYR A 730 32.91 3.60 7.56
C TYR A 730 32.84 5.12 7.43
N ALA A 731 32.38 5.60 6.26
CA ALA A 731 32.13 7.01 6.00
C ALA A 731 30.88 7.49 6.77
N PRO A 732 31.01 8.42 7.74
CA PRO A 732 29.89 8.86 8.55
C PRO A 732 29.07 9.94 7.86
N MET A 733 27.73 9.92 8.12
CA MET A 733 26.81 10.99 7.80
C MET A 733 26.30 11.65 9.08
N MET A 734 26.46 12.95 9.18
CA MET A 734 25.89 13.79 10.23
C MET A 734 24.72 14.59 9.65
N VAL A 735 23.57 14.59 10.36
CA VAL A 735 22.38 15.34 9.94
C VAL A 735 22.03 16.36 11.03
N LEU A 736 22.36 17.61 10.79
CA LEU A 736 22.03 18.72 11.68
C LEU A 736 20.61 19.22 11.34
N THR A 737 19.73 19.23 12.33
CA THR A 737 18.32 19.61 12.17
C THR A 737 17.94 20.82 13.02
N THR A 738 18.02 20.68 14.34
CA THR A 738 17.65 21.72 15.31
C THR A 738 18.86 22.27 16.04
N GLU A 739 20.05 21.75 15.76
CA GLU A 739 21.32 22.10 16.40
C GLU A 739 21.67 23.57 16.07
N ASN A 740 21.97 24.36 17.09
CA ASN A 740 22.55 25.69 16.95
C ASN A 740 24.05 25.63 16.61
N ALA A 741 24.69 26.78 16.40
CA ALA A 741 26.12 26.83 16.01
C ALA A 741 27.04 26.14 17.02
N GLN A 742 26.77 26.26 18.34
CA GLN A 742 27.59 25.62 19.37
C GLN A 742 27.40 24.10 19.39
N GLU A 743 26.15 23.62 19.29
CA GLU A 743 25.85 22.20 19.22
C GLU A 743 26.43 21.57 17.94
N ALA A 744 26.41 22.28 16.81
CA ALA A 744 27.05 21.87 15.59
C ALA A 744 28.58 21.76 15.74
N ALA A 745 29.20 22.73 16.44
CA ALA A 745 30.64 22.68 16.76
C ALA A 745 30.99 21.52 17.71
N ASP A 746 30.09 21.15 18.62
CA ASP A 746 30.28 20.00 19.49
C ASP A 746 30.21 18.67 18.71
N VAL A 747 29.32 18.57 17.73
CA VAL A 747 29.26 17.41 16.80
C VAL A 747 30.57 17.31 16.00
N ARG A 748 31.07 18.44 15.48
CA ARG A 748 32.35 18.51 14.79
C ARG A 748 33.49 18.02 15.67
N ALA A 749 33.60 18.50 16.91
CA ALA A 749 34.67 18.11 17.84
C ALA A 749 34.73 16.58 18.03
N VAL A 750 33.55 15.93 18.15
CA VAL A 750 33.48 14.45 18.23
C VAL A 750 33.86 13.80 16.90
N MET A 751 33.52 14.40 15.77
CA MET A 751 34.00 13.97 14.45
C MET A 751 35.52 14.04 14.32
N ASP A 752 36.14 15.09 14.86
CA ASP A 752 37.57 15.29 14.84
C ASP A 752 38.31 14.38 15.85
N GLY A 753 37.58 13.65 16.69
CA GLY A 753 38.09 12.64 17.62
C GLY A 753 38.13 13.06 19.09
N GLU A 754 37.59 14.24 19.43
CA GLU A 754 37.49 14.67 20.82
C GLU A 754 36.62 13.77 21.67
N MET A 755 36.96 13.61 22.96
CA MET A 755 36.23 12.83 23.94
C MET A 755 35.07 13.63 24.59
N ARG A 756 34.29 14.34 23.75
CA ARG A 756 33.12 15.11 24.20
C ARG A 756 31.89 14.21 24.25
N GLU A 757 31.05 14.38 25.25
CA GLU A 757 29.76 13.69 25.33
C GLU A 757 28.69 14.47 24.52
N LEU A 758 28.02 13.76 23.64
CA LEU A 758 26.83 14.23 22.95
C LEU A 758 25.62 13.38 23.39
N GLU A 759 24.53 14.05 23.71
CA GLU A 759 23.28 13.34 23.95
C GLU A 759 22.84 12.54 22.72
N GLY A 760 22.26 11.35 22.94
CA GLY A 760 21.74 10.58 21.83
C GLY A 760 21.47 9.11 22.13
N THR A 761 20.92 8.43 21.15
CA THR A 761 20.61 7.01 21.20
C THR A 761 21.49 6.24 20.21
N SER A 762 21.62 4.93 20.41
CA SER A 762 22.27 4.05 19.43
C SER A 762 21.35 3.61 18.28
N ASN A 763 20.09 4.01 18.31
CA ASN A 763 19.05 3.55 17.38
C ASN A 763 19.14 2.00 17.20
N HIS A 764 19.17 1.52 15.96
CA HIS A 764 19.21 0.08 15.63
C HIS A 764 20.61 -0.55 15.68
N TRP A 765 21.67 0.20 15.99
CA TRP A 765 23.03 -0.33 15.97
C TRP A 765 23.21 -1.65 16.71
N ASN A 766 22.57 -1.78 17.88
CA ASN A 766 22.68 -2.97 18.74
C ASN A 766 21.53 -3.97 18.57
N ARG A 767 20.49 -3.61 17.82
CA ARG A 767 19.27 -4.44 17.66
C ARG A 767 18.78 -4.35 16.23
N PRO A 768 18.72 -5.46 15.50
CA PRO A 768 18.09 -5.48 14.18
C PRO A 768 16.59 -5.18 14.33
N VAL A 769 15.99 -4.57 13.30
CA VAL A 769 14.54 -4.45 13.17
C VAL A 769 13.92 -5.79 12.76
N GLU A 770 12.69 -6.03 13.24
CA GLU A 770 11.85 -7.15 12.81
C GLU A 770 11.30 -6.93 11.41
#